data_d22732376708e62f1ce8f8b62a0e8659
#
_entry.id   d22732376708e62f1ce8f8b62a0e8659
#
_cell.length_a   1.000
_cell.length_b   1.000
_cell.length_c   1.000
_cell.angle_alpha   90.00
_cell.angle_beta   90.00
_cell.angle_gamma   90.00
#
_symmetry.space_group_name_H-M   'P 1'
#
loop_
_entity.id
_entity.type
_entity.pdbx_description
1 polymer ?
#
loop_
_entity_poly.entity_id
_entity_poly.type
_entity_poly.pdbx_seq_one_letter_code
_entity_poly.pdbx_strand_id
1 'polypeptide(L)'
;RHRFDQAMKAIGLECPRSAIAHNMEEANAALEDLGFPCIIRPSFTMGGSGGGVAYNREEFEEICQRGLDLSPTNELLIDESLLGWKEYEMEVVRDKKDNCIIVCSIENFDPMGVHTGDSITVAPAQTLTDKEFQIMRDASLAVLREIGVETGGSNVQFGVNPDNGRMVVIEMNPRVSRSSALASKATGFPIAKVAAKLAVGYTLDELQNEITGGKTPASFEPSIDYVVTKIPRFNFEKFAEADAVLTTQMKSVGEVMAIGRNFQESVQKALRGLETESVGFDPSVDPSAPDAREQVAQLLATPGPERIWIVGDAFRVGMTVDDVFNITKIDRWYLVQIEDLVRAEQQLAATTFSDLSRDSLYALKRKGFSDARLAQLLGVKEADVRGKREELGVQPIYKRVDTCAAEFSTDTAYMYSSYDEECEANPSDRDKIMVIGGGPNRIGQGIEFDYCCVHAAFAMKDDGYETIMVNCNPETVSTDYDTSDRLYFEPVTLEDVLAIVAKEKPKGVIVQYGGQTPLKLARALQAAGVPIIGTPPDAIDEAEDRERFQQMVNKLGLKQPPNRTARSMEDGVRLAEEIGYPLVVRPSYVLGGRAMEIVYSEAELRNYMMNAVSVSNDSPVLLDRFLDDAIEVDVDAVCDGTDVVIGGIMQHIEQAGVHSGDSACSLPPYSLDEEVQNVMRQQAADMALELGVIGLMNVQFAVKSGEVYVLEVNPRASRTVPYVSKCIGVSLAKVAARCMAGTSLKEQGFTEEVKPQHYFVKEAVFPFAKFPKVDPILGPEMKSTGEVMGVGATFAEAFGKASLGAGEKLPEKGTAFISVREVDKPAAIDVARMLIERGFNLVATRGTAKVISDAGLEVKVVNKVLEGRPHIVDMIKNDEIALIVNTTEGKQAIRDSFAIRRSALQHRVFYTT
;
A
#
# COMPACT_ATOMS: atom_id res chain seq x y z
N ARG A 1 -4.77 -8.46 -28.94
CA ARG A 1 -6.24 -8.27 -28.82
C ARG A 1 -6.97 -8.85 -30.03
N HIS A 2 -6.69 -8.46 -31.26
CA HIS A 2 -7.34 -8.98 -32.45
C HIS A 2 -7.27 -10.53 -32.61
N ARG A 3 -6.10 -11.12 -32.40
CA ARG A 3 -5.91 -12.58 -32.37
C ARG A 3 -6.71 -13.26 -31.25
N PHE A 4 -6.86 -12.60 -30.10
CA PHE A 4 -7.68 -13.10 -29.00
C PHE A 4 -9.17 -13.14 -29.38
N ASP A 5 -9.70 -12.08 -29.97
CA ASP A 5 -11.08 -12.04 -30.45
C ASP A 5 -11.36 -13.15 -31.48
N GLN A 6 -10.42 -13.36 -32.44
CA GLN A 6 -10.52 -14.45 -33.43
C GLN A 6 -10.51 -15.83 -32.76
N ALA A 7 -9.65 -16.04 -31.76
CA ALA A 7 -9.58 -17.29 -30.98
C ALA A 7 -10.89 -17.55 -30.24
N MET A 8 -11.47 -16.54 -29.57
CA MET A 8 -12.75 -16.70 -28.88
C MET A 8 -13.88 -17.06 -29.84
N LYS A 9 -13.96 -16.38 -30.97
CA LYS A 9 -14.95 -16.71 -32.01
C LYS A 9 -14.78 -18.13 -32.56
N ALA A 10 -13.55 -18.62 -32.70
CA ALA A 10 -13.28 -19.98 -33.16
C ALA A 10 -13.83 -21.07 -32.25
N ILE A 11 -13.90 -20.81 -30.95
CA ILE A 11 -14.48 -21.70 -29.93
C ILE A 11 -15.93 -21.37 -29.56
N GLY A 12 -16.57 -20.46 -30.29
CA GLY A 12 -17.97 -20.11 -30.13
C GLY A 12 -18.27 -19.21 -28.92
N LEU A 13 -17.26 -18.50 -28.40
CA LEU A 13 -17.40 -17.52 -27.33
C LEU A 13 -17.49 -16.10 -27.88
N GLU A 14 -18.18 -15.22 -27.16
CA GLU A 14 -18.32 -13.83 -27.50
C GLU A 14 -17.30 -12.98 -26.73
N CYS A 15 -16.70 -12.00 -27.41
CA CYS A 15 -16.04 -10.85 -26.80
C CYS A 15 -16.91 -9.59 -26.93
N PRO A 16 -16.62 -8.51 -26.19
CA PRO A 16 -17.22 -7.21 -26.48
C PRO A 16 -16.97 -6.81 -27.92
N ARG A 17 -17.94 -6.14 -28.57
CA ARG A 17 -17.69 -5.55 -29.89
C ARG A 17 -16.54 -4.55 -29.77
N SER A 18 -15.56 -4.69 -30.64
CA SER A 18 -14.34 -3.90 -30.53
C SER A 18 -13.75 -3.54 -31.89
N ALA A 19 -13.02 -2.43 -31.92
CA ALA A 19 -12.23 -1.99 -33.06
C ALA A 19 -10.82 -1.63 -32.62
N ILE A 20 -9.84 -1.85 -33.49
CA ILE A 20 -8.45 -1.46 -33.28
C ILE A 20 -8.20 -0.16 -34.04
N ALA A 21 -7.49 0.78 -33.44
CA ALA A 21 -7.09 2.03 -34.05
C ALA A 21 -5.60 2.31 -33.79
N HIS A 22 -4.88 2.72 -34.82
CA HIS A 22 -3.46 3.10 -34.74
C HIS A 22 -3.27 4.62 -34.87
N ASN A 23 -4.34 5.35 -35.12
CA ASN A 23 -4.37 6.79 -35.26
C ASN A 23 -5.78 7.32 -34.97
N MET A 24 -5.91 8.63 -34.90
CA MET A 24 -7.19 9.28 -34.56
C MET A 24 -8.25 9.12 -35.67
N GLU A 25 -7.86 8.97 -36.94
CA GLU A 25 -8.81 8.75 -38.02
C GLU A 25 -9.50 7.38 -37.89
N GLU A 26 -8.71 6.34 -37.64
CA GLU A 26 -9.23 4.99 -37.38
C GLU A 26 -10.08 4.95 -36.09
N ALA A 27 -9.66 5.67 -35.04
CA ALA A 27 -10.41 5.77 -33.82
C ALA A 27 -11.80 6.43 -34.01
N ASN A 28 -11.86 7.51 -34.79
CA ASN A 28 -13.13 8.17 -35.12
C ASN A 28 -14.06 7.27 -35.95
N ALA A 29 -13.50 6.51 -36.89
CA ALA A 29 -14.26 5.54 -37.65
C ALA A 29 -14.84 4.42 -36.75
N ALA A 30 -14.05 3.94 -35.80
CA ALA A 30 -14.52 2.95 -34.80
C ALA A 30 -15.66 3.49 -33.95
N LEU A 31 -15.60 4.77 -33.55
CA LEU A 31 -16.66 5.42 -32.78
C LEU A 31 -18.01 5.45 -33.50
N GLU A 32 -18.03 5.64 -34.81
CA GLU A 32 -19.27 5.64 -35.59
C GLU A 32 -20.03 4.30 -35.52
N ASP A 33 -19.29 3.18 -35.38
CA ASP A 33 -19.88 1.84 -35.27
C ASP A 33 -20.22 1.47 -33.81
N LEU A 34 -19.38 1.83 -32.84
CA LEU A 34 -19.54 1.43 -31.44
C LEU A 34 -20.44 2.38 -30.65
N GLY A 35 -20.42 3.69 -30.94
CA GLY A 35 -21.17 4.70 -30.26
C GLY A 35 -20.64 5.04 -28.86
N PHE A 36 -21.40 5.86 -28.10
CA PHE A 36 -21.10 6.21 -26.71
C PHE A 36 -22.06 5.52 -25.74
N PRO A 37 -21.62 5.26 -24.49
CA PRO A 37 -20.23 5.31 -24.03
C PRO A 37 -19.39 4.19 -24.64
N CYS A 38 -18.07 4.40 -24.78
CA CYS A 38 -17.14 3.37 -25.22
C CYS A 38 -15.90 3.35 -24.33
N ILE A 39 -15.20 2.21 -24.32
CA ILE A 39 -14.03 1.99 -23.48
C ILE A 39 -12.79 1.99 -24.36
N ILE A 40 -11.80 2.80 -24.03
CA ILE A 40 -10.53 2.91 -24.74
C ILE A 40 -9.45 2.25 -23.90
N ARG A 41 -8.72 1.32 -24.52
CA ARG A 41 -7.63 0.57 -23.87
C ARG A 41 -6.39 0.58 -24.75
N PRO A 42 -5.31 1.26 -24.35
CA PRO A 42 -4.03 1.20 -25.05
C PRO A 42 -3.45 -0.22 -25.00
N SER A 43 -2.93 -0.70 -26.10
CA SER A 43 -2.28 -2.01 -26.16
C SER A 43 -0.95 -1.99 -25.42
N PHE A 44 -0.60 -3.12 -24.76
CA PHE A 44 0.64 -3.34 -24.02
C PHE A 44 0.86 -2.39 -22.83
N THR A 45 -0.18 -1.81 -22.25
CA THR A 45 -0.13 -1.09 -20.99
C THR A 45 -0.65 -1.97 -19.84
N MET A 46 -0.17 -1.70 -18.62
CA MET A 46 -0.59 -2.44 -17.42
C MET A 46 -1.50 -1.59 -16.52
N GLY A 47 -2.42 -2.25 -15.83
CA GLY A 47 -3.28 -1.60 -14.82
C GLY A 47 -4.21 -0.54 -15.40
N GLY A 48 -4.58 -0.63 -16.68
CA GLY A 48 -5.47 0.33 -17.34
C GLY A 48 -4.85 1.68 -17.66
N SER A 49 -3.51 1.81 -17.58
CA SER A 49 -2.79 3.06 -17.86
C SER A 49 -3.11 3.63 -19.25
N GLY A 50 -3.50 4.90 -19.30
CA GLY A 50 -3.83 5.63 -20.52
C GLY A 50 -5.20 5.31 -21.10
N GLY A 51 -5.91 4.31 -20.55
CA GLY A 51 -7.27 3.98 -20.92
C GLY A 51 -8.31 4.82 -20.19
N GLY A 52 -9.56 4.63 -20.55
CA GLY A 52 -10.68 5.30 -19.91
C GLY A 52 -12.01 4.99 -20.58
N VAL A 53 -13.07 5.53 -20.01
CA VAL A 53 -14.41 5.51 -20.60
C VAL A 53 -14.71 6.88 -21.16
N ALA A 54 -15.10 6.94 -22.41
CA ALA A 54 -15.55 8.16 -23.07
C ALA A 54 -17.07 8.20 -23.14
N TYR A 55 -17.67 9.25 -22.63
CA TYR A 55 -19.11 9.49 -22.66
C TYR A 55 -19.52 10.48 -23.76
N ASN A 56 -18.55 11.23 -24.28
CA ASN A 56 -18.72 12.23 -25.32
C ASN A 56 -17.47 12.33 -26.21
N ARG A 57 -17.57 13.08 -27.28
CA ARG A 57 -16.50 13.21 -28.29
C ARG A 57 -15.23 13.87 -27.75
N GLU A 58 -15.35 14.88 -26.90
CA GLU A 58 -14.19 15.59 -26.31
C GLU A 58 -13.35 14.64 -25.45
N GLU A 59 -14.00 13.91 -24.53
CA GLU A 59 -13.36 12.88 -23.72
C GLU A 59 -12.74 11.77 -24.57
N PHE A 60 -13.46 11.35 -25.64
CA PHE A 60 -12.97 10.33 -26.56
C PHE A 60 -11.66 10.76 -27.22
N GLU A 61 -11.61 11.96 -27.79
CA GLU A 61 -10.41 12.48 -28.47
C GLU A 61 -9.23 12.62 -27.49
N GLU A 62 -9.47 13.12 -26.27
CA GLU A 62 -8.42 13.24 -25.24
C GLU A 62 -7.87 11.87 -24.82
N ILE A 63 -8.77 10.91 -24.52
CA ILE A 63 -8.34 9.58 -24.06
C ILE A 63 -7.65 8.81 -25.19
N CYS A 64 -8.15 8.88 -26.42
CA CYS A 64 -7.53 8.21 -27.56
C CYS A 64 -6.15 8.77 -27.85
N GLN A 65 -5.98 10.10 -27.88
CA GLN A 65 -4.68 10.71 -28.13
C GLN A 65 -3.67 10.30 -27.05
N ARG A 66 -4.05 10.45 -25.78
CA ARG A 66 -3.21 10.02 -24.65
C ARG A 66 -2.88 8.53 -24.69
N GLY A 67 -3.84 7.70 -25.08
CA GLY A 67 -3.66 6.27 -25.17
C GLY A 67 -2.73 5.85 -26.31
N LEU A 68 -2.81 6.51 -27.45
CA LEU A 68 -1.87 6.30 -28.59
C LEU A 68 -0.44 6.67 -28.17
N ASP A 69 -0.27 7.78 -27.47
CA ASP A 69 1.03 8.25 -26.99
C ASP A 69 1.65 7.30 -25.96
N LEU A 70 0.82 6.67 -25.11
CA LEU A 70 1.26 5.75 -24.06
C LEU A 70 1.48 4.32 -24.55
N SER A 71 0.82 3.90 -25.64
CA SER A 71 0.99 2.57 -26.19
C SER A 71 2.35 2.43 -26.87
N PRO A 72 3.18 1.43 -26.52
CA PRO A 72 4.46 1.20 -27.19
C PRO A 72 4.34 0.92 -28.70
N THR A 73 3.16 0.53 -29.16
CA THR A 73 2.86 0.18 -30.53
C THR A 73 1.93 1.17 -31.21
N ASN A 74 1.60 2.31 -30.56
CA ASN A 74 0.61 3.27 -31.04
C ASN A 74 -0.71 2.59 -31.44
N GLU A 75 -1.19 1.69 -30.57
CA GLU A 75 -2.40 0.90 -30.84
C GLU A 75 -3.39 1.05 -29.70
N LEU A 76 -4.64 1.30 -30.05
CA LEU A 76 -5.78 1.33 -29.14
C LEU A 76 -6.75 0.20 -29.47
N LEU A 77 -7.35 -0.37 -28.44
CA LEU A 77 -8.60 -1.11 -28.54
C LEU A 77 -9.74 -0.23 -28.05
N ILE A 78 -10.77 -0.09 -28.86
CA ILE A 78 -11.99 0.65 -28.52
C ILE A 78 -13.12 -0.38 -28.46
N ASP A 79 -13.71 -0.54 -27.28
CA ASP A 79 -14.71 -1.55 -26.98
C ASP A 79 -16.08 -0.92 -26.74
N GLU A 80 -17.16 -1.68 -27.07
CA GLU A 80 -18.50 -1.35 -26.60
C GLU A 80 -18.53 -1.24 -25.07
N SER A 81 -19.39 -0.39 -24.54
CA SER A 81 -19.51 -0.22 -23.11
C SER A 81 -20.23 -1.40 -22.46
N LEU A 82 -19.59 -1.95 -21.44
CA LEU A 82 -20.18 -2.94 -20.54
C LEU A 82 -20.43 -2.34 -19.13
N LEU A 83 -20.53 -1.02 -19.04
CA LEU A 83 -20.79 -0.35 -17.76
C LEU A 83 -22.06 -0.90 -17.10
N GLY A 84 -21.96 -1.18 -15.80
CA GLY A 84 -23.05 -1.74 -15.02
C GLY A 84 -23.26 -3.24 -15.19
N TRP A 85 -22.48 -3.92 -16.03
CA TRP A 85 -22.52 -5.39 -16.10
C TRP A 85 -21.83 -5.99 -14.88
N LYS A 86 -22.21 -7.23 -14.53
CA LYS A 86 -21.55 -8.02 -13.50
C LYS A 86 -20.21 -8.53 -14.02
N GLU A 87 -19.22 -8.56 -13.15
CA GLU A 87 -17.89 -9.03 -13.50
C GLU A 87 -17.47 -10.23 -12.65
N TYR A 88 -16.96 -11.26 -13.33
CA TYR A 88 -16.49 -12.49 -12.72
C TYR A 88 -15.11 -12.83 -13.23
N GLU A 89 -14.33 -13.49 -12.38
CA GLU A 89 -13.01 -14.00 -12.72
C GLU A 89 -12.92 -15.49 -12.36
N MET A 90 -12.28 -16.26 -13.25
CA MET A 90 -11.91 -17.64 -12.97
C MET A 90 -10.39 -17.77 -12.94
N GLU A 91 -9.89 -18.24 -11.80
CA GLU A 91 -8.49 -18.63 -11.69
C GLU A 91 -8.36 -20.09 -12.07
N VAL A 92 -7.60 -20.36 -13.13
CA VAL A 92 -7.56 -21.66 -13.81
C VAL A 92 -6.13 -22.14 -13.90
N VAL A 93 -5.90 -23.42 -13.65
CA VAL A 93 -4.59 -24.06 -13.84
C VAL A 93 -4.74 -25.23 -14.81
N ARG A 94 -3.85 -25.30 -15.81
CA ARG A 94 -3.82 -26.38 -16.81
C ARG A 94 -2.40 -26.91 -17.01
N ASP A 95 -2.28 -28.23 -17.14
CA ASP A 95 -1.02 -28.92 -17.42
C ASP A 95 -0.95 -29.49 -18.85
N LYS A 96 0.22 -30.06 -19.20
CA LYS A 96 0.49 -30.63 -20.53
C LYS A 96 -0.32 -31.92 -20.86
N LYS A 97 -0.92 -32.58 -19.82
CA LYS A 97 -1.80 -33.75 -20.01
C LYS A 97 -3.29 -33.33 -20.14
N ASP A 98 -3.56 -32.03 -20.21
CA ASP A 98 -4.92 -31.48 -20.24
C ASP A 98 -5.71 -31.66 -18.93
N ASN A 99 -5.05 -31.91 -17.82
CA ASN A 99 -5.69 -31.69 -16.53
C ASN A 99 -5.92 -30.21 -16.37
N CYS A 100 -7.17 -29.81 -16.20
CA CYS A 100 -7.55 -28.41 -16.15
C CYS A 100 -8.58 -28.19 -15.02
N ILE A 101 -8.27 -27.31 -14.08
CA ILE A 101 -9.09 -27.07 -12.89
C ILE A 101 -9.38 -25.58 -12.70
N ILE A 102 -10.56 -25.27 -12.18
CA ILE A 102 -10.85 -23.96 -11.61
C ILE A 102 -10.37 -23.95 -10.17
N VAL A 103 -9.35 -23.17 -9.86
CA VAL A 103 -8.85 -23.04 -8.48
C VAL A 103 -9.84 -22.24 -7.64
N CYS A 104 -10.38 -21.16 -8.21
CA CYS A 104 -11.31 -20.28 -7.53
C CYS A 104 -12.15 -19.47 -8.51
N SER A 105 -13.44 -19.35 -8.22
CA SER A 105 -14.30 -18.34 -8.84
C SER A 105 -14.32 -17.09 -7.98
N ILE A 106 -14.23 -15.93 -8.60
CA ILE A 106 -14.19 -14.61 -7.94
C ILE A 106 -15.28 -13.74 -8.56
N GLU A 107 -15.99 -13.01 -7.74
CA GLU A 107 -17.02 -12.07 -8.15
C GLU A 107 -16.67 -10.66 -7.68
N ASN A 108 -16.80 -9.68 -8.55
CA ASN A 108 -16.65 -8.29 -8.18
C ASN A 108 -17.98 -7.76 -7.59
N PHE A 109 -17.88 -7.17 -6.41
CA PHE A 109 -18.99 -6.45 -5.78
C PHE A 109 -19.37 -5.22 -6.60
N ASP A 110 -18.36 -4.51 -7.09
CA ASP A 110 -18.53 -3.35 -7.94
C ASP A 110 -18.86 -3.80 -9.38
N PRO A 111 -19.83 -3.17 -10.03
CA PRO A 111 -20.13 -3.46 -11.44
C PRO A 111 -18.99 -2.96 -12.34
N MET A 112 -18.96 -3.43 -13.58
CA MET A 112 -17.98 -3.01 -14.57
C MET A 112 -17.96 -1.49 -14.74
N GLY A 113 -16.76 -0.94 -14.84
CA GLY A 113 -16.44 0.50 -14.83
C GLY A 113 -15.39 0.87 -13.77
N VAL A 114 -15.28 0.04 -12.73
CA VAL A 114 -14.21 0.09 -11.74
C VAL A 114 -13.19 -1.01 -12.07
N HIS A 115 -11.89 -0.67 -12.04
CA HIS A 115 -10.84 -1.66 -12.27
C HIS A 115 -10.94 -2.80 -11.26
N THR A 116 -10.80 -4.05 -11.72
CA THR A 116 -10.95 -5.23 -10.83
C THR A 116 -10.02 -5.19 -9.60
N GLY A 117 -8.82 -4.62 -9.73
CA GLY A 117 -7.90 -4.39 -8.60
C GLY A 117 -8.43 -3.40 -7.55
N ASP A 118 -9.32 -2.49 -7.94
CA ASP A 118 -9.95 -1.48 -7.08
C ASP A 118 -11.35 -1.89 -6.61
N SER A 119 -11.88 -3.00 -7.14
CA SER A 119 -13.16 -3.57 -6.72
C SER A 119 -13.04 -4.35 -5.41
N ILE A 120 -14.10 -4.31 -4.62
CA ILE A 120 -14.33 -5.31 -3.57
C ILE A 120 -14.64 -6.63 -4.27
N THR A 121 -13.96 -7.70 -3.88
CA THR A 121 -14.14 -9.02 -4.51
C THR A 121 -14.50 -10.07 -3.49
N VAL A 122 -15.31 -11.04 -3.91
CA VAL A 122 -15.80 -12.11 -3.06
C VAL A 122 -15.51 -13.46 -3.72
N ALA A 123 -15.02 -14.40 -2.94
CA ALA A 123 -14.75 -15.76 -3.38
C ALA A 123 -15.36 -16.78 -2.36
N PRO A 124 -15.99 -17.86 -2.86
CA PRO A 124 -16.38 -18.10 -4.25
C PRO A 124 -17.45 -17.10 -4.72
N ALA A 125 -17.72 -17.05 -6.03
CA ALA A 125 -18.81 -16.23 -6.57
C ALA A 125 -20.16 -16.59 -5.90
N GLN A 126 -20.89 -15.59 -5.43
CA GLN A 126 -22.08 -15.77 -4.61
C GLN A 126 -23.39 -15.73 -5.42
N THR A 127 -23.37 -15.06 -6.59
CA THR A 127 -24.58 -14.76 -7.34
C THR A 127 -24.73 -15.56 -8.63
N LEU A 128 -23.84 -16.55 -8.87
CA LEU A 128 -23.98 -17.51 -9.95
C LEU A 128 -24.85 -18.70 -9.54
N THR A 129 -25.79 -19.07 -10.39
CA THR A 129 -26.40 -20.39 -10.31
C THR A 129 -25.40 -21.46 -10.73
N ASP A 130 -25.62 -22.73 -10.33
CA ASP A 130 -24.77 -23.82 -10.75
C ASP A 130 -24.66 -23.93 -12.27
N LYS A 131 -25.77 -23.75 -12.99
CA LYS A 131 -25.77 -23.75 -14.46
C LYS A 131 -24.88 -22.65 -15.06
N GLU A 132 -24.97 -21.43 -14.53
CA GLU A 132 -24.13 -20.30 -14.97
C GLU A 132 -22.66 -20.55 -14.65
N PHE A 133 -22.38 -21.08 -13.47
CA PHE A 133 -21.03 -21.46 -13.07
C PHE A 133 -20.43 -22.52 -14.02
N GLN A 134 -21.18 -23.57 -14.37
CA GLN A 134 -20.71 -24.61 -15.29
C GLN A 134 -20.46 -24.06 -16.69
N ILE A 135 -21.32 -23.18 -17.21
CA ILE A 135 -21.09 -22.51 -18.50
C ILE A 135 -19.79 -21.70 -18.47
N MET A 136 -19.57 -20.92 -17.41
CA MET A 136 -18.39 -20.09 -17.24
C MET A 136 -17.13 -20.94 -17.04
N ARG A 137 -17.25 -22.04 -16.32
CA ARG A 137 -16.19 -23.05 -16.14
C ARG A 137 -15.77 -23.65 -17.49
N ASP A 138 -16.74 -24.17 -18.24
CA ASP A 138 -16.48 -24.79 -19.55
C ASP A 138 -15.86 -23.79 -20.53
N ALA A 139 -16.34 -22.54 -20.54
CA ALA A 139 -15.75 -21.45 -21.31
C ALA A 139 -14.29 -21.20 -20.93
N SER A 140 -13.98 -21.17 -19.64
CA SER A 140 -12.62 -20.97 -19.14
C SER A 140 -11.67 -22.09 -19.60
N LEU A 141 -12.11 -23.34 -19.50
CA LEU A 141 -11.33 -24.49 -19.96
C LEU A 141 -11.09 -24.44 -21.48
N ALA A 142 -12.11 -24.05 -22.25
CA ALA A 142 -12.00 -23.89 -23.71
C ALA A 142 -11.02 -22.75 -24.07
N VAL A 143 -11.06 -21.63 -23.34
CA VAL A 143 -10.14 -20.50 -23.55
C VAL A 143 -8.69 -20.93 -23.34
N LEU A 144 -8.37 -21.61 -22.24
CA LEU A 144 -7.00 -22.06 -21.96
C LEU A 144 -6.49 -23.04 -23.02
N ARG A 145 -7.34 -23.95 -23.50
CA ARG A 145 -7.00 -24.89 -24.55
C ARG A 145 -6.72 -24.17 -25.87
N GLU A 146 -7.58 -23.25 -26.28
CA GLU A 146 -7.43 -22.51 -27.54
C GLU A 146 -6.19 -21.62 -27.55
N ILE A 147 -5.91 -20.94 -26.44
CA ILE A 147 -4.71 -20.10 -26.30
C ILE A 147 -3.44 -20.93 -26.17
N GLY A 148 -3.55 -22.19 -25.75
CA GLY A 148 -2.43 -23.13 -25.65
C GLY A 148 -1.66 -23.00 -24.34
N VAL A 149 -2.31 -22.61 -23.23
CA VAL A 149 -1.68 -22.65 -21.90
C VAL A 149 -1.58 -24.10 -21.47
N GLU A 150 -0.35 -24.58 -21.24
CA GLU A 150 -0.05 -25.97 -20.89
C GLU A 150 0.72 -26.14 -19.58
N THR A 151 1.20 -25.06 -18.98
CA THR A 151 2.14 -25.13 -17.88
C THR A 151 1.90 -24.06 -16.82
N GLY A 152 0.65 -23.81 -16.47
CA GLY A 152 0.48 -22.85 -15.40
C GLY A 152 -0.91 -22.30 -15.19
N GLY A 153 -0.93 -21.26 -14.36
CA GLY A 153 -2.12 -20.54 -13.99
C GLY A 153 -2.48 -19.42 -14.99
N SER A 154 -3.76 -19.19 -15.10
CA SER A 154 -4.33 -18.12 -15.91
C SER A 154 -5.56 -17.56 -15.22
N ASN A 155 -5.81 -16.28 -15.48
CA ASN A 155 -7.02 -15.59 -15.08
C ASN A 155 -7.88 -15.34 -16.31
N VAL A 156 -9.15 -15.72 -16.25
CA VAL A 156 -10.14 -15.45 -17.31
C VAL A 156 -11.23 -14.55 -16.73
N GLN A 157 -11.47 -13.40 -17.37
CA GLN A 157 -12.44 -12.40 -16.94
C GLN A 157 -13.67 -12.42 -17.81
N PHE A 158 -14.85 -12.40 -17.17
CA PHE A 158 -16.15 -12.43 -17.82
C PHE A 158 -17.00 -11.24 -17.42
N GLY A 159 -17.72 -10.68 -18.39
CA GLY A 159 -18.82 -9.76 -18.15
C GLY A 159 -20.15 -10.45 -18.38
N VAL A 160 -21.10 -10.27 -17.46
CA VAL A 160 -22.46 -10.82 -17.57
C VAL A 160 -23.48 -9.70 -17.50
N ASN A 161 -24.29 -9.59 -18.54
CA ASN A 161 -25.38 -8.62 -18.58
C ASN A 161 -26.43 -8.99 -17.54
N PRO A 162 -26.71 -8.13 -16.54
CA PRO A 162 -27.67 -8.45 -15.48
C PRO A 162 -29.14 -8.56 -15.97
N ASP A 163 -29.46 -7.99 -17.14
CA ASP A 163 -30.84 -7.94 -17.65
C ASP A 163 -31.23 -9.19 -18.47
N ASN A 164 -30.26 -9.76 -19.21
CA ASN A 164 -30.55 -10.85 -20.15
C ASN A 164 -29.59 -12.05 -20.03
N GLY A 165 -28.58 -11.98 -19.15
CA GLY A 165 -27.62 -13.06 -18.95
C GLY A 165 -26.58 -13.25 -20.07
N ARG A 166 -26.49 -12.32 -21.05
CA ARG A 166 -25.44 -12.38 -22.09
C ARG A 166 -24.07 -12.37 -21.41
N MET A 167 -23.25 -13.36 -21.71
CA MET A 167 -21.89 -13.51 -21.19
C MET A 167 -20.86 -13.21 -22.27
N VAL A 168 -19.88 -12.40 -21.95
CA VAL A 168 -18.74 -12.09 -22.84
C VAL A 168 -17.42 -12.35 -22.13
N VAL A 169 -16.40 -12.78 -22.87
CA VAL A 169 -15.03 -12.90 -22.38
C VAL A 169 -14.35 -11.55 -22.55
N ILE A 170 -13.96 -10.94 -21.44
CA ILE A 170 -13.30 -9.62 -21.45
C ILE A 170 -11.84 -9.75 -21.85
N GLU A 171 -11.13 -10.61 -21.11
CA GLU A 171 -9.73 -10.90 -21.36
C GLU A 171 -9.29 -12.19 -20.67
N MET A 172 -8.14 -12.66 -21.08
CA MET A 172 -7.45 -13.77 -20.45
C MET A 172 -5.99 -13.39 -20.23
N ASN A 173 -5.51 -13.61 -19.01
CA ASN A 173 -4.13 -13.36 -18.62
C ASN A 173 -3.39 -14.70 -18.49
N PRO A 174 -2.55 -15.11 -19.47
CA PRO A 174 -1.84 -16.41 -19.45
C PRO A 174 -0.61 -16.34 -18.53
N ARG A 175 -0.80 -15.91 -17.33
CA ARG A 175 0.19 -15.69 -16.28
C ARG A 175 -0.48 -15.61 -14.93
N VAL A 176 0.29 -15.72 -13.84
CA VAL A 176 -0.20 -15.36 -12.52
C VAL A 176 -0.54 -13.86 -12.46
N SER A 177 -1.57 -13.55 -11.73
CA SER A 177 -2.13 -12.20 -11.56
C SER A 177 -2.29 -11.87 -10.07
N ARG A 178 -2.79 -10.68 -9.74
CA ARG A 178 -3.15 -10.34 -8.36
C ARG A 178 -4.27 -11.23 -7.83
N SER A 179 -5.25 -11.53 -8.67
CA SER A 179 -6.33 -12.45 -8.33
C SER A 179 -5.82 -13.88 -8.10
N SER A 180 -4.71 -14.29 -8.72
CA SER A 180 -4.05 -15.57 -8.40
C SER A 180 -3.51 -15.59 -6.97
N ALA A 181 -2.98 -14.48 -6.46
CA ALA A 181 -2.56 -14.37 -5.06
C ALA A 181 -3.77 -14.47 -4.12
N LEU A 182 -4.84 -13.73 -4.40
CA LEU A 182 -6.10 -13.82 -3.65
C LEU A 182 -6.65 -15.25 -3.66
N ALA A 183 -6.75 -15.89 -4.83
CA ALA A 183 -7.25 -17.25 -4.98
C ALA A 183 -6.40 -18.27 -4.21
N SER A 184 -5.07 -18.11 -4.23
CA SER A 184 -4.16 -18.96 -3.47
C SER A 184 -4.38 -18.83 -1.96
N LYS A 185 -4.56 -17.60 -1.45
CA LYS A 185 -4.86 -17.36 -0.03
C LYS A 185 -6.28 -17.80 0.34
N ALA A 186 -7.24 -17.58 -0.55
CA ALA A 186 -8.63 -17.97 -0.31
C ALA A 186 -8.81 -19.48 -0.24
N THR A 187 -8.09 -20.24 -1.05
CA THR A 187 -8.23 -21.70 -1.11
C THR A 187 -7.13 -22.49 -0.39
N GLY A 188 -5.99 -21.85 -0.14
CA GLY A 188 -4.78 -22.55 0.28
C GLY A 188 -4.07 -23.30 -0.86
N PHE A 189 -4.61 -23.28 -2.09
CA PHE A 189 -3.97 -23.90 -3.26
C PHE A 189 -2.85 -23.00 -3.80
N PRO A 190 -1.57 -23.42 -3.75
CA PRO A 190 -0.43 -22.55 -4.07
C PRO A 190 -0.22 -22.44 -5.60
N ILE A 191 -1.01 -21.61 -6.28
CA ILE A 191 -1.02 -21.52 -7.75
C ILE A 191 0.37 -21.27 -8.33
N ALA A 192 1.14 -20.33 -7.79
CA ALA A 192 2.47 -20.00 -8.32
C ALA A 192 3.45 -21.17 -8.17
N LYS A 193 3.44 -21.84 -7.01
CA LYS A 193 4.29 -23.02 -6.73
C LYS A 193 3.95 -24.20 -7.64
N VAL A 194 2.65 -24.44 -7.82
CA VAL A 194 2.16 -25.50 -8.74
C VAL A 194 2.53 -25.13 -10.18
N ALA A 195 2.27 -23.92 -10.64
CA ALA A 195 2.61 -23.46 -11.98
C ALA A 195 4.12 -23.59 -12.29
N ALA A 196 4.99 -23.27 -11.31
CA ALA A 196 6.43 -23.44 -11.45
C ALA A 196 6.82 -24.92 -11.66
N LYS A 197 6.18 -25.84 -10.93
CA LYS A 197 6.40 -27.28 -11.10
C LYS A 197 5.87 -27.79 -12.45
N LEU A 198 4.72 -27.29 -12.91
CA LEU A 198 4.19 -27.63 -14.24
C LEU A 198 5.14 -27.15 -15.34
N ALA A 199 5.75 -25.96 -15.20
CA ALA A 199 6.70 -25.42 -16.16
C ALA A 199 7.96 -26.30 -16.35
N VAL A 200 8.37 -27.04 -15.33
CA VAL A 200 9.51 -27.99 -15.43
C VAL A 200 9.06 -29.43 -15.78
N GLY A 201 7.78 -29.63 -16.10
CA GLY A 201 7.29 -30.86 -16.71
C GLY A 201 6.45 -31.78 -15.83
N TYR A 202 6.18 -31.43 -14.56
CA TYR A 202 5.20 -32.16 -13.75
C TYR A 202 3.78 -31.97 -14.30
N THR A 203 2.87 -32.83 -13.88
CA THR A 203 1.44 -32.74 -14.16
C THR A 203 0.64 -32.67 -12.87
N LEU A 204 -0.58 -32.14 -12.92
CA LEU A 204 -1.42 -31.91 -11.74
C LEU A 204 -1.75 -33.22 -11.00
N ASP A 205 -1.87 -34.31 -11.72
CA ASP A 205 -2.11 -35.67 -11.14
C ASP A 205 -0.86 -36.27 -10.47
N GLU A 206 0.34 -35.79 -10.81
CA GLU A 206 1.61 -36.17 -10.18
C GLU A 206 1.92 -35.36 -8.94
N LEU A 207 1.33 -34.16 -8.81
CA LEU A 207 1.54 -33.29 -7.68
C LEU A 207 0.51 -33.55 -6.58
N GLN A 208 0.98 -33.53 -5.33
CA GLN A 208 0.10 -33.58 -4.17
C GLN A 208 -0.42 -32.20 -3.82
N ASN A 209 -1.65 -32.12 -3.33
CA ASN A 209 -2.18 -30.93 -2.74
C ASN A 209 -1.66 -30.78 -1.31
N GLU A 210 -0.77 -29.82 -1.08
CA GLU A 210 -0.09 -29.63 0.21
C GLU A 210 -1.07 -29.22 1.32
N ILE A 211 -2.12 -28.46 1.00
CA ILE A 211 -3.11 -28.00 2.00
C ILE A 211 -3.92 -29.16 2.59
N THR A 212 -4.11 -30.24 1.84
CA THR A 212 -4.76 -31.46 2.32
C THR A 212 -3.77 -32.45 2.93
N GLY A 213 -2.50 -32.08 3.14
CA GLY A 213 -1.45 -33.00 3.60
C GLY A 213 -1.15 -34.10 2.58
N GLY A 214 -1.37 -33.85 1.29
CA GLY A 214 -1.15 -34.82 0.22
C GLY A 214 -2.22 -35.91 0.07
N LYS A 215 -3.36 -35.77 0.76
CA LYS A 215 -4.48 -36.73 0.67
C LYS A 215 -5.21 -36.67 -0.66
N THR A 216 -5.15 -35.52 -1.34
CA THR A 216 -5.68 -35.36 -2.69
C THR A 216 -4.57 -34.91 -3.65
N PRO A 217 -4.64 -35.29 -4.96
CA PRO A 217 -3.75 -34.74 -5.96
C PRO A 217 -4.13 -33.28 -6.28
N ALA A 218 -3.19 -32.52 -6.82
CA ALA A 218 -3.43 -31.13 -7.24
C ALA A 218 -4.41 -31.04 -8.44
N SER A 219 -4.74 -32.15 -9.08
CA SER A 219 -5.75 -32.23 -10.14
C SER A 219 -7.19 -32.19 -9.63
N PHE A 220 -7.42 -32.29 -8.33
CA PHE A 220 -8.76 -32.11 -7.76
C PHE A 220 -9.10 -30.64 -7.71
N GLU A 221 -10.23 -30.28 -8.30
CA GLU A 221 -10.73 -28.91 -8.30
C GLU A 221 -11.11 -28.50 -6.86
N PRO A 222 -10.59 -27.38 -6.34
CA PRO A 222 -10.89 -26.95 -4.99
C PRO A 222 -12.37 -26.69 -4.75
N SER A 223 -12.85 -27.12 -3.59
CA SER A 223 -14.18 -26.77 -3.05
C SER A 223 -14.02 -26.15 -1.68
N ILE A 224 -14.61 -25.00 -1.45
CA ILE A 224 -14.56 -24.28 -0.18
C ILE A 224 -15.97 -24.08 0.39
N ASP A 225 -16.09 -24.14 1.71
CA ASP A 225 -17.35 -24.02 2.46
C ASP A 225 -17.42 -22.75 3.32
N TYR A 226 -16.60 -21.76 3.00
CA TYR A 226 -16.53 -20.44 3.63
C TYR A 226 -16.54 -19.34 2.57
N VAL A 227 -16.65 -18.09 3.00
CA VAL A 227 -16.68 -16.92 2.12
C VAL A 227 -15.48 -16.03 2.42
N VAL A 228 -14.81 -15.62 1.37
CA VAL A 228 -13.68 -14.71 1.42
C VAL A 228 -14.05 -13.37 0.81
N THR A 229 -13.78 -12.29 1.52
CA THR A 229 -13.97 -10.92 1.00
C THR A 229 -12.63 -10.18 0.99
N LYS A 230 -12.29 -9.59 -0.15
CA LYS A 230 -11.15 -8.71 -0.33
C LYS A 230 -11.64 -7.27 -0.47
N ILE A 231 -11.04 -6.33 0.27
CA ILE A 231 -11.33 -4.89 0.13
C ILE A 231 -10.01 -4.16 -0.17
N PRO A 232 -9.97 -3.36 -1.26
CA PRO A 232 -8.77 -2.59 -1.59
C PRO A 232 -8.53 -1.44 -0.59
N ARG A 233 -7.26 -1.12 -0.37
CA ARG A 233 -6.81 0.02 0.44
C ARG A 233 -6.33 1.15 -0.48
N PHE A 234 -6.88 2.34 -0.27
CA PHE A 234 -6.52 3.56 -1.01
C PHE A 234 -5.78 4.54 -0.10
N ASN A 235 -5.04 5.47 -0.71
CA ASN A 235 -4.36 6.56 -0.01
C ASN A 235 -4.60 7.90 -0.70
N PHE A 236 -5.84 8.19 -1.10
CA PHE A 236 -6.18 9.49 -1.69
C PHE A 236 -5.87 10.66 -0.73
N GLU A 237 -5.90 10.41 0.57
CA GLU A 237 -5.52 11.39 1.59
C GLU A 237 -4.08 11.90 1.45
N LYS A 238 -3.20 11.16 0.77
CA LYS A 238 -1.83 11.56 0.45
C LYS A 238 -1.73 12.44 -0.81
N PHE A 239 -2.78 12.52 -1.58
CA PHE A 239 -2.86 13.18 -2.87
C PHE A 239 -4.10 14.07 -2.93
N ALA A 240 -4.09 15.16 -2.14
CA ALA A 240 -5.26 16.02 -1.92
C ALA A 240 -5.84 16.62 -3.21
N GLU A 241 -5.03 16.80 -4.26
CA GLU A 241 -5.48 17.29 -5.56
C GLU A 241 -6.08 16.18 -6.45
N ALA A 242 -5.99 14.92 -6.04
CA ALA A 242 -6.54 13.81 -6.81
C ALA A 242 -8.04 13.68 -6.61
N ASP A 243 -8.75 13.43 -7.70
CA ASP A 243 -10.17 13.05 -7.61
C ASP A 243 -10.27 11.65 -7.02
N ALA A 244 -10.98 11.50 -5.90
CA ALA A 244 -11.22 10.22 -5.25
C ALA A 244 -12.31 9.40 -5.98
N VAL A 245 -12.18 9.26 -7.29
CA VAL A 245 -13.09 8.52 -8.15
C VAL A 245 -12.41 7.28 -8.69
N LEU A 246 -13.07 6.13 -8.54
CA LEU A 246 -12.61 4.86 -9.09
C LEU A 246 -12.98 4.76 -10.58
N THR A 247 -12.05 4.28 -11.38
CA THR A 247 -12.18 4.18 -12.82
C THR A 247 -11.63 2.85 -13.31
N THR A 248 -11.49 2.69 -14.63
CA THR A 248 -10.83 1.53 -15.21
C THR A 248 -9.30 1.51 -15.02
N GLN A 249 -8.71 2.58 -14.45
CA GLN A 249 -7.32 2.62 -14.04
C GLN A 249 -7.21 2.31 -12.54
N MET A 250 -6.33 1.36 -12.19
CA MET A 250 -6.10 0.97 -10.80
C MET A 250 -5.41 2.06 -9.98
N LYS A 251 -5.99 2.41 -8.83
CA LYS A 251 -5.51 3.45 -7.91
C LYS A 251 -5.19 2.93 -6.50
N SER A 252 -5.64 1.73 -6.15
CA SER A 252 -5.33 1.10 -4.86
C SER A 252 -3.83 0.89 -4.68
N VAL A 253 -3.41 0.90 -3.42
CA VAL A 253 -2.00 0.71 -3.00
C VAL A 253 -1.80 -0.57 -2.22
N GLY A 254 -2.86 -1.18 -1.72
CA GLY A 254 -2.85 -2.43 -0.98
C GLY A 254 -4.26 -2.98 -0.86
N GLU A 255 -4.40 -4.07 -0.12
CA GLU A 255 -5.68 -4.72 0.10
C GLU A 255 -5.68 -5.53 1.40
N VAL A 256 -6.87 -5.81 1.90
CA VAL A 256 -7.12 -6.78 2.95
C VAL A 256 -7.98 -7.91 2.45
N MET A 257 -7.83 -9.07 3.06
CA MET A 257 -8.71 -10.19 2.86
C MET A 257 -9.23 -10.67 4.22
N ALA A 258 -10.45 -11.13 4.27
CA ALA A 258 -11.02 -11.77 5.45
C ALA A 258 -11.83 -12.99 5.06
N ILE A 259 -11.81 -13.97 5.94
CA ILE A 259 -12.50 -15.24 5.77
C ILE A 259 -13.58 -15.37 6.84
N GLY A 260 -14.78 -15.76 6.44
CA GLY A 260 -15.90 -16.01 7.34
C GLY A 260 -16.79 -17.15 6.85
N ARG A 261 -17.73 -17.60 7.66
CA ARG A 261 -18.68 -18.66 7.26
C ARG A 261 -19.78 -18.14 6.34
N ASN A 262 -19.92 -16.82 6.23
CA ASN A 262 -20.85 -16.13 5.35
C ASN A 262 -20.29 -14.77 4.92
N PHE A 263 -20.93 -14.14 3.94
CA PHE A 263 -20.50 -12.84 3.41
C PHE A 263 -20.52 -11.74 4.47
N GLN A 264 -21.54 -11.67 5.31
CA GLN A 264 -21.67 -10.64 6.35
C GLN A 264 -20.48 -10.69 7.33
N GLU A 265 -20.10 -11.88 7.77
CA GLU A 265 -18.94 -12.07 8.65
C GLU A 265 -17.64 -11.66 7.94
N SER A 266 -17.43 -12.12 6.71
CA SER A 266 -16.20 -11.84 5.98
C SER A 266 -16.04 -10.36 5.63
N VAL A 267 -17.09 -9.68 5.18
CA VAL A 267 -17.02 -8.25 4.83
C VAL A 267 -16.77 -7.37 6.07
N GLN A 268 -17.42 -7.65 7.19
CA GLN A 268 -17.21 -6.88 8.42
C GLN A 268 -15.80 -7.09 9.00
N LYS A 269 -15.27 -8.32 8.93
CA LYS A 269 -13.87 -8.60 9.26
C LYS A 269 -12.91 -7.83 8.34
N ALA A 270 -13.18 -7.80 7.03
CA ALA A 270 -12.35 -7.05 6.08
C ALA A 270 -12.38 -5.54 6.37
N LEU A 271 -13.55 -4.96 6.67
CA LEU A 271 -13.67 -3.54 7.01
C LEU A 271 -12.81 -3.15 8.21
N ARG A 272 -12.85 -3.92 9.30
CA ARG A 272 -12.04 -3.60 10.49
C ARG A 272 -10.54 -3.88 10.31
N GLY A 273 -10.17 -4.62 9.28
CA GLY A 273 -8.77 -4.89 8.91
C GLY A 273 -8.12 -3.83 8.02
N LEU A 274 -8.91 -2.86 7.49
CA LEU A 274 -8.42 -1.89 6.50
C LEU A 274 -7.50 -0.80 7.03
N GLU A 275 -7.33 -0.66 8.35
CA GLU A 275 -6.56 0.43 8.95
C GLU A 275 -7.05 1.84 8.56
N THR A 276 -8.38 2.02 8.55
CA THR A 276 -9.08 3.28 8.28
C THR A 276 -9.83 3.81 9.51
N GLU A 277 -9.52 3.28 10.70
CA GLU A 277 -10.23 3.57 11.96
C GLU A 277 -11.68 3.06 12.00
N SER A 278 -12.18 2.48 10.92
CA SER A 278 -13.49 1.85 10.85
C SER A 278 -13.50 0.53 11.61
N VAL A 279 -14.56 0.30 12.35
CA VAL A 279 -14.80 -0.94 13.12
C VAL A 279 -15.94 -1.79 12.56
N GLY A 280 -16.49 -1.37 11.41
CA GLY A 280 -17.59 -2.04 10.71
C GLY A 280 -18.23 -1.10 9.68
N PHE A 281 -19.54 -1.14 9.56
CA PHE A 281 -20.31 -0.21 8.73
C PHE A 281 -20.58 1.11 9.49
N ASP A 282 -19.51 1.83 9.82
CA ASP A 282 -19.61 3.14 10.47
C ASP A 282 -20.32 4.15 9.55
N PRO A 283 -21.17 5.05 10.09
CA PRO A 283 -21.78 6.09 9.28
C PRO A 283 -20.74 7.07 8.72
N SER A 284 -20.81 7.33 7.41
CA SER A 284 -20.01 8.39 6.75
C SER A 284 -20.83 9.68 6.60
N VAL A 285 -22.16 9.55 6.52
CA VAL A 285 -23.12 10.67 6.46
C VAL A 285 -23.97 10.65 7.73
N ASP A 286 -24.16 11.83 8.33
CA ASP A 286 -25.09 11.95 9.46
C ASP A 286 -26.53 11.68 9.00
N PRO A 287 -27.15 10.56 9.40
CA PRO A 287 -28.49 10.20 8.93
C PRO A 287 -29.58 11.15 9.43
N SER A 288 -29.29 11.99 10.43
CA SER A 288 -30.20 12.99 10.96
C SER A 288 -30.20 14.33 10.22
N ALA A 289 -29.22 14.54 9.32
CA ALA A 289 -29.13 15.76 8.52
C ALA A 289 -30.34 15.89 7.59
N PRO A 290 -30.91 17.11 7.41
CA PRO A 290 -32.13 17.31 6.61
C PRO A 290 -32.00 16.88 5.15
N ASP A 291 -30.80 16.93 4.58
CA ASP A 291 -30.45 16.58 3.19
C ASP A 291 -29.68 15.24 3.07
N ALA A 292 -29.61 14.45 4.17
CA ALA A 292 -28.82 13.22 4.21
C ALA A 292 -29.10 12.26 3.04
N ARG A 293 -30.40 12.08 2.70
CA ARG A 293 -30.79 11.18 1.60
C ARG A 293 -30.27 11.67 0.24
N GLU A 294 -30.29 12.98 0.01
CA GLU A 294 -29.78 13.57 -1.23
C GLU A 294 -28.26 13.47 -1.32
N GLN A 295 -27.55 13.77 -0.23
CA GLN A 295 -26.10 13.60 -0.12
C GLN A 295 -25.67 12.16 -0.42
N VAL A 296 -26.35 11.19 0.21
CA VAL A 296 -26.07 9.77 0.00
C VAL A 296 -26.33 9.38 -1.46
N ALA A 297 -27.41 9.83 -2.08
CA ALA A 297 -27.71 9.54 -3.49
C ALA A 297 -26.63 10.09 -4.44
N GLN A 298 -26.13 11.29 -4.17
CA GLN A 298 -25.03 11.89 -4.94
C GLN A 298 -23.72 11.10 -4.78
N LEU A 299 -23.37 10.70 -3.55
CA LEU A 299 -22.17 9.92 -3.27
C LEU A 299 -22.24 8.52 -3.90
N LEU A 300 -23.40 7.88 -3.92
CA LEU A 300 -23.59 6.59 -4.56
C LEU A 300 -23.47 6.65 -6.10
N ALA A 301 -23.80 7.78 -6.70
CA ALA A 301 -23.76 7.94 -8.15
C ALA A 301 -22.34 7.90 -8.73
N THR A 302 -21.33 8.18 -7.91
CA THR A 302 -19.92 8.16 -8.30
C THR A 302 -19.18 7.08 -7.53
N PRO A 303 -18.53 6.10 -8.19
CA PRO A 303 -17.78 5.09 -7.50
C PRO A 303 -16.55 5.71 -6.80
N GLY A 304 -16.50 5.57 -5.48
CA GLY A 304 -15.43 6.09 -4.64
C GLY A 304 -14.87 5.03 -3.69
N PRO A 305 -13.74 5.30 -3.02
CA PRO A 305 -13.09 4.36 -2.11
C PRO A 305 -13.96 4.03 -0.88
N GLU A 306 -14.87 4.93 -0.48
CA GLU A 306 -15.74 4.80 0.69
C GLU A 306 -17.13 4.27 0.35
N ARG A 307 -17.35 3.86 -0.89
CA ARG A 307 -18.65 3.49 -1.42
C ARG A 307 -19.38 2.42 -0.60
N ILE A 308 -18.66 1.47 -0.01
CA ILE A 308 -19.24 0.40 0.79
C ILE A 308 -19.98 0.94 2.04
N TRP A 309 -19.39 1.96 2.71
CA TRP A 309 -20.02 2.61 3.87
C TRP A 309 -21.21 3.46 3.45
N ILE A 310 -21.13 4.13 2.29
CA ILE A 310 -22.25 4.91 1.73
C ILE A 310 -23.44 4.02 1.37
N VAL A 311 -23.20 2.78 0.94
CA VAL A 311 -24.27 1.78 0.76
C VAL A 311 -24.97 1.49 2.10
N GLY A 312 -24.21 1.36 3.20
CA GLY A 312 -24.79 1.25 4.54
C GLY A 312 -25.61 2.48 4.92
N ASP A 313 -25.11 3.68 4.64
CA ASP A 313 -25.82 4.94 4.90
C ASP A 313 -27.12 5.06 4.10
N ALA A 314 -27.15 4.53 2.87
CA ALA A 314 -28.35 4.51 2.06
C ALA A 314 -29.53 3.83 2.78
N PHE A 315 -29.27 2.71 3.43
CA PHE A 315 -30.28 2.01 4.20
C PHE A 315 -30.64 2.73 5.51
N ARG A 316 -29.68 3.45 6.13
CA ARG A 316 -29.93 4.29 7.31
C ARG A 316 -30.87 5.46 7.01
N VAL A 317 -30.75 6.06 5.81
CA VAL A 317 -31.64 7.15 5.37
C VAL A 317 -32.89 6.66 4.67
N GLY A 318 -33.22 5.36 4.75
CA GLY A 318 -34.45 4.77 4.28
C GLY A 318 -34.57 4.57 2.76
N MET A 319 -33.43 4.45 2.04
CA MET A 319 -33.44 3.99 0.65
C MET A 319 -33.75 2.49 0.60
N THR A 320 -34.45 2.07 -0.47
CA THR A 320 -34.72 0.64 -0.72
C THR A 320 -33.56 -0.01 -1.47
N VAL A 321 -33.53 -1.35 -1.47
CA VAL A 321 -32.56 -2.12 -2.28
C VAL A 321 -32.65 -1.73 -3.75
N ASP A 322 -33.87 -1.52 -4.29
CA ASP A 322 -34.03 -1.09 -5.68
C ASP A 322 -33.56 0.34 -5.94
N ASP A 323 -33.74 1.27 -4.99
CA ASP A 323 -33.19 2.62 -5.10
C ASP A 323 -31.65 2.56 -5.26
N VAL A 324 -31.00 1.81 -4.37
CA VAL A 324 -29.53 1.66 -4.39
C VAL A 324 -29.03 0.93 -5.64
N PHE A 325 -29.70 -0.15 -6.03
CA PHE A 325 -29.41 -0.89 -7.26
C PHE A 325 -29.51 -0.01 -8.51
N ASN A 326 -30.56 0.79 -8.61
CA ASN A 326 -30.78 1.65 -9.78
C ASN A 326 -29.66 2.69 -9.95
N ILE A 327 -29.09 3.17 -8.84
CA ILE A 327 -27.99 4.13 -8.86
C ILE A 327 -26.65 3.42 -9.11
N THR A 328 -26.38 2.34 -8.38
CA THR A 328 -25.04 1.76 -8.29
C THR A 328 -24.81 0.57 -9.21
N LYS A 329 -25.86 -0.13 -9.59
CA LYS A 329 -25.84 -1.45 -10.28
C LYS A 329 -25.16 -2.57 -9.49
N ILE A 330 -24.89 -2.38 -8.21
CA ILE A 330 -24.43 -3.46 -7.32
C ILE A 330 -25.53 -4.52 -7.22
N ASP A 331 -25.14 -5.80 -7.29
CA ASP A 331 -26.13 -6.89 -7.27
C ASP A 331 -27.02 -6.84 -6.01
N ARG A 332 -28.32 -7.03 -6.20
CA ARG A 332 -29.31 -6.98 -5.12
C ARG A 332 -29.02 -7.94 -3.98
N TRP A 333 -28.40 -9.07 -4.26
CA TRP A 333 -28.03 -10.04 -3.24
C TRP A 333 -27.09 -9.42 -2.20
N TYR A 334 -26.05 -8.69 -2.64
CA TYR A 334 -25.13 -7.99 -1.74
C TYR A 334 -25.82 -6.86 -0.98
N LEU A 335 -26.69 -6.12 -1.66
CA LEU A 335 -27.42 -5.03 -1.04
C LEU A 335 -28.35 -5.50 0.08
N VAL A 336 -29.04 -6.65 -0.11
CA VAL A 336 -29.85 -7.29 0.93
C VAL A 336 -29.02 -7.71 2.14
N GLN A 337 -27.79 -8.23 1.92
CA GLN A 337 -26.90 -8.59 3.03
C GLN A 337 -26.49 -7.36 3.87
N ILE A 338 -26.19 -6.24 3.21
CA ILE A 338 -25.83 -5.00 3.90
C ILE A 338 -27.03 -4.36 4.58
N GLU A 339 -28.19 -4.36 3.94
CA GLU A 339 -29.46 -3.90 4.56
C GLU A 339 -29.76 -4.65 5.85
N ASP A 340 -29.57 -5.98 5.87
CA ASP A 340 -29.79 -6.81 7.06
C ASP A 340 -28.79 -6.46 8.20
N LEU A 341 -27.53 -6.13 7.87
CA LEU A 341 -26.57 -5.64 8.85
C LEU A 341 -26.99 -4.30 9.45
N VAL A 342 -27.42 -3.35 8.61
CA VAL A 342 -27.88 -2.03 9.07
C VAL A 342 -29.15 -2.16 9.94
N ARG A 343 -30.06 -3.05 9.59
CA ARG A 343 -31.24 -3.35 10.41
C ARG A 343 -30.86 -3.93 11.77
N ALA A 344 -29.87 -4.84 11.80
CA ALA A 344 -29.39 -5.39 13.06
C ALA A 344 -28.79 -4.29 13.96
N GLU A 345 -28.04 -3.33 13.39
CA GLU A 345 -27.54 -2.16 14.14
C GLU A 345 -28.68 -1.31 14.72
N GLN A 346 -29.70 -1.03 13.92
CA GLN A 346 -30.86 -0.25 14.36
C GLN A 346 -31.62 -0.95 15.49
N GLN A 347 -31.78 -2.27 15.42
CA GLN A 347 -32.40 -3.06 16.47
C GLN A 347 -31.58 -3.03 17.76
N LEU A 348 -30.26 -3.16 17.62
CA LEU A 348 -29.34 -3.12 18.75
C LEU A 348 -29.32 -1.76 19.45
N ALA A 349 -29.37 -0.66 18.69
CA ALA A 349 -29.42 0.70 19.23
C ALA A 349 -30.68 0.95 20.08
N ALA A 350 -31.76 0.18 19.90
CA ALA A 350 -32.96 0.20 20.73
C ALA A 350 -32.91 -0.76 21.92
N THR A 351 -31.81 -1.50 22.11
CA THR A 351 -31.62 -2.50 23.17
C THR A 351 -30.67 -1.95 24.24
N THR A 352 -30.83 -2.33 25.49
CA THR A 352 -29.90 -1.97 26.53
C THR A 352 -28.77 -3.02 26.66
N PHE A 353 -27.58 -2.60 27.05
CA PHE A 353 -26.44 -3.50 27.23
C PHE A 353 -26.73 -4.64 28.22
N SER A 354 -27.50 -4.38 29.29
CA SER A 354 -27.90 -5.38 30.29
C SER A 354 -28.77 -6.49 29.70
N ASP A 355 -29.54 -6.19 28.66
CA ASP A 355 -30.53 -7.12 28.09
C ASP A 355 -29.96 -8.06 27.04
N LEU A 356 -28.66 -7.92 26.73
CA LEU A 356 -27.97 -8.81 25.84
C LEU A 356 -27.93 -10.23 26.39
N SER A 357 -28.60 -11.14 25.70
CA SER A 357 -28.53 -12.57 25.99
C SER A 357 -27.38 -13.24 25.23
N ARG A 358 -27.01 -14.47 25.65
CA ARG A 358 -26.08 -15.31 24.93
C ARG A 358 -26.48 -15.46 23.45
N ASP A 359 -27.74 -15.78 23.18
CA ASP A 359 -28.20 -16.06 21.82
C ASP A 359 -28.20 -14.81 20.95
N SER A 360 -28.61 -13.64 21.45
CA SER A 360 -28.57 -12.37 20.74
C SER A 360 -27.14 -11.96 20.42
N LEU A 361 -26.23 -12.06 21.39
CA LEU A 361 -24.83 -11.71 21.21
C LEU A 361 -24.15 -12.68 20.24
N TYR A 362 -24.43 -13.97 20.36
CA TYR A 362 -23.92 -14.99 19.44
C TYR A 362 -24.38 -14.75 17.99
N ALA A 363 -25.65 -14.42 17.78
CA ALA A 363 -26.19 -14.10 16.46
C ALA A 363 -25.52 -12.86 15.84
N LEU A 364 -25.26 -11.81 16.64
CA LEU A 364 -24.54 -10.62 16.19
C LEU A 364 -23.10 -10.95 15.81
N LYS A 365 -22.41 -11.76 16.62
CA LYS A 365 -21.02 -12.17 16.32
C LYS A 365 -20.94 -13.04 15.06
N ARG A 366 -21.91 -13.89 14.78
CA ARG A 366 -21.99 -14.67 13.53
C ARG A 366 -22.21 -13.80 12.29
N LYS A 367 -22.76 -12.61 12.45
CA LYS A 367 -22.85 -11.59 11.38
C LYS A 367 -21.57 -10.76 11.23
N GLY A 368 -20.55 -10.99 12.08
CA GLY A 368 -19.25 -10.34 11.97
C GLY A 368 -19.10 -9.04 12.75
N PHE A 369 -20.05 -8.64 13.59
CA PHE A 369 -19.94 -7.45 14.41
C PHE A 369 -18.75 -7.55 15.37
N SER A 370 -17.86 -6.53 15.35
CA SER A 370 -16.77 -6.42 16.30
C SER A 370 -17.26 -5.97 17.67
N ASP A 371 -16.51 -6.30 18.73
CA ASP A 371 -16.78 -5.79 20.07
C ASP A 371 -16.75 -4.25 20.11
N ALA A 372 -15.82 -3.64 19.35
CA ALA A 372 -15.74 -2.20 19.23
C ALA A 372 -17.01 -1.59 18.58
N ARG A 373 -17.54 -2.21 17.50
CA ARG A 373 -18.78 -1.73 16.87
C ARG A 373 -19.99 -1.90 17.79
N LEU A 374 -20.09 -3.04 18.45
CA LEU A 374 -21.17 -3.27 19.42
C LEU A 374 -21.09 -2.26 20.57
N ALA A 375 -19.89 -1.96 21.06
CA ALA A 375 -19.67 -0.96 22.11
C ALA A 375 -20.14 0.44 21.68
N GLN A 376 -19.80 0.87 20.46
CA GLN A 376 -20.26 2.16 19.92
C GLN A 376 -21.80 2.24 19.87
N LEU A 377 -22.46 1.19 19.35
CA LEU A 377 -23.93 1.14 19.21
C LEU A 377 -24.65 1.12 20.56
N LEU A 378 -24.04 0.53 21.59
CA LEU A 378 -24.62 0.38 22.93
C LEU A 378 -24.16 1.49 23.90
N GLY A 379 -23.25 2.38 23.50
CA GLY A 379 -22.72 3.45 24.34
C GLY A 379 -21.89 2.96 25.54
N VAL A 380 -21.16 1.86 25.38
CA VAL A 380 -20.28 1.25 26.39
C VAL A 380 -18.85 1.15 25.86
N LYS A 381 -17.91 0.66 26.66
CA LYS A 381 -16.52 0.42 26.22
C LYS A 381 -16.39 -0.96 25.56
N GLU A 382 -15.43 -1.10 24.64
CA GLU A 382 -15.11 -2.38 24.01
C GLU A 382 -14.81 -3.48 25.05
N ALA A 383 -14.08 -3.12 26.13
CA ALA A 383 -13.78 -4.04 27.23
C ALA A 383 -15.04 -4.58 27.95
N ASP A 384 -16.11 -3.78 28.03
CA ASP A 384 -17.38 -4.20 28.63
C ASP A 384 -18.06 -5.26 27.77
N VAL A 385 -18.06 -5.07 26.43
CA VAL A 385 -18.59 -6.06 25.49
C VAL A 385 -17.78 -7.35 25.55
N ARG A 386 -16.46 -7.28 25.57
CA ARG A 386 -15.60 -8.44 25.71
C ARG A 386 -15.88 -9.20 27.01
N GLY A 387 -15.95 -8.49 28.14
CA GLY A 387 -16.30 -9.10 29.43
C GLY A 387 -17.66 -9.79 29.42
N LYS A 388 -18.67 -9.17 28.78
CA LYS A 388 -20.00 -9.76 28.62
C LYS A 388 -19.98 -11.03 27.77
N ARG A 389 -19.19 -11.04 26.67
CA ARG A 389 -18.99 -12.26 25.85
C ARG A 389 -18.38 -13.40 26.66
N GLU A 390 -17.34 -13.09 27.45
CA GLU A 390 -16.67 -14.06 28.31
C GLU A 390 -17.62 -14.62 29.37
N GLU A 391 -18.39 -13.76 30.04
CA GLU A 391 -19.42 -14.15 31.03
C GLU A 391 -20.47 -15.09 30.43
N LEU A 392 -20.93 -14.80 29.19
CA LEU A 392 -21.96 -15.57 28.49
C LEU A 392 -21.42 -16.79 27.73
N GLY A 393 -20.09 -17.00 27.74
CA GLY A 393 -19.43 -18.10 27.03
C GLY A 393 -19.52 -17.97 25.49
N VAL A 394 -19.61 -16.74 24.97
CA VAL A 394 -19.61 -16.43 23.54
C VAL A 394 -18.17 -16.17 23.12
N GLN A 395 -17.50 -17.16 22.59
CA GLN A 395 -16.10 -17.10 22.17
C GLN A 395 -15.93 -17.52 20.71
N PRO A 396 -14.97 -16.93 19.98
CA PRO A 396 -14.67 -17.37 18.64
C PRO A 396 -14.05 -18.78 18.66
N ILE A 397 -14.31 -19.51 17.62
CA ILE A 397 -13.61 -20.75 17.28
C ILE A 397 -12.76 -20.53 16.03
N TYR A 398 -11.88 -21.46 15.73
CA TYR A 398 -11.03 -21.36 14.55
C TYR A 398 -11.27 -22.56 13.64
N LYS A 399 -11.48 -22.26 12.36
CA LYS A 399 -11.60 -23.23 11.28
C LYS A 399 -10.34 -23.22 10.43
N ARG A 400 -10.05 -24.36 9.81
CA ARG A 400 -8.92 -24.48 8.87
C ARG A 400 -9.35 -24.15 7.46
N VAL A 401 -8.46 -23.50 6.72
CA VAL A 401 -8.57 -23.34 5.28
C VAL A 401 -8.16 -24.66 4.63
N ASP A 402 -9.01 -25.18 3.77
CA ASP A 402 -8.75 -26.37 2.99
C ASP A 402 -9.37 -26.26 1.59
N THR A 403 -9.04 -27.20 0.70
CA THR A 403 -9.53 -27.26 -0.68
C THR A 403 -10.58 -28.34 -0.90
N CYS A 404 -11.11 -28.91 0.16
CA CYS A 404 -12.01 -30.06 0.07
C CYS A 404 -13.28 -29.92 0.92
N ALA A 405 -13.61 -28.70 1.37
CA ALA A 405 -14.79 -28.42 2.19
C ALA A 405 -14.93 -29.37 3.39
N ALA A 406 -13.82 -29.62 4.08
CA ALA A 406 -13.68 -30.54 5.23
C ALA A 406 -14.00 -32.03 4.93
N GLU A 407 -14.06 -32.45 3.67
CA GLU A 407 -14.22 -33.85 3.31
C GLU A 407 -13.04 -34.74 3.79
N PHE A 408 -11.83 -34.15 3.80
CA PHE A 408 -10.62 -34.75 4.33
C PHE A 408 -10.06 -33.90 5.46
N SER A 409 -9.52 -34.51 6.51
CA SER A 409 -8.82 -33.79 7.56
C SER A 409 -7.54 -33.16 7.00
N THR A 410 -7.30 -31.89 7.33
CA THR A 410 -6.05 -31.19 6.99
C THR A 410 -5.20 -30.99 8.24
N ASP A 411 -3.88 -31.12 8.09
CA ASP A 411 -2.91 -30.86 9.14
C ASP A 411 -2.30 -29.46 9.03
N THR A 412 -2.56 -28.76 7.94
CA THR A 412 -2.05 -27.40 7.70
C THR A 412 -2.71 -26.42 8.65
N ALA A 413 -1.91 -25.72 9.45
CA ALA A 413 -2.40 -24.75 10.41
C ALA A 413 -2.58 -23.36 9.78
N TYR A 414 -3.44 -23.29 8.78
CA TYR A 414 -3.93 -22.05 8.16
C TYR A 414 -5.38 -21.84 8.57
N MET A 415 -5.62 -20.83 9.42
CA MET A 415 -6.84 -20.73 10.20
C MET A 415 -7.49 -19.34 10.07
N TYR A 416 -8.81 -19.34 10.25
CA TYR A 416 -9.64 -18.14 10.39
C TYR A 416 -10.62 -18.31 11.55
N SER A 417 -11.03 -17.22 12.17
CA SER A 417 -12.02 -17.25 13.25
C SER A 417 -13.45 -17.23 12.71
N SER A 418 -14.34 -17.85 13.46
CA SER A 418 -15.77 -17.72 13.30
C SER A 418 -16.47 -17.99 14.64
N TYR A 419 -17.80 -17.87 14.64
CA TYR A 419 -18.64 -18.25 15.78
C TYR A 419 -19.50 -19.45 15.36
N ASP A 420 -18.94 -20.64 15.59
CA ASP A 420 -19.52 -21.95 15.26
C ASP A 420 -19.28 -22.92 16.43
N GLU A 421 -19.63 -24.20 16.27
CA GLU A 421 -19.59 -25.16 17.37
C GLU A 421 -18.21 -25.81 17.55
N GLU A 422 -17.52 -26.13 16.46
CA GLU A 422 -16.28 -26.93 16.47
C GLU A 422 -15.04 -26.07 16.17
N CYS A 423 -14.05 -26.15 17.06
CA CYS A 423 -12.76 -25.49 16.91
C CYS A 423 -11.69 -26.45 16.41
N GLU A 424 -11.07 -26.14 15.28
CA GLU A 424 -10.03 -26.94 14.63
C GLU A 424 -8.59 -26.47 14.91
N ALA A 425 -8.41 -25.49 15.79
CA ALA A 425 -7.09 -24.91 16.06
C ALA A 425 -6.10 -25.93 16.65
N ASN A 426 -6.54 -26.77 17.58
CA ASN A 426 -5.72 -27.83 18.22
C ASN A 426 -4.31 -27.33 18.58
N PRO A 427 -4.17 -26.36 19.52
CA PRO A 427 -2.87 -25.82 19.89
C PRO A 427 -1.97 -26.88 20.51
N SER A 428 -0.68 -26.82 20.19
CA SER A 428 0.34 -27.70 20.79
C SER A 428 0.79 -27.16 22.16
N ASP A 429 1.54 -28.00 22.89
CA ASP A 429 2.18 -27.61 24.17
C ASP A 429 3.63 -27.12 23.96
N ARG A 430 4.08 -26.91 22.72
CA ARG A 430 5.41 -26.37 22.42
C ARG A 430 5.51 -24.90 22.85
N ASP A 431 6.73 -24.44 23.12
CA ASP A 431 7.02 -23.01 23.29
C ASP A 431 6.74 -22.26 21.98
N LYS A 432 5.90 -21.22 22.04
CA LYS A 432 5.41 -20.49 20.87
C LYS A 432 5.83 -19.04 20.90
N ILE A 433 6.23 -18.52 19.75
CA ILE A 433 6.42 -17.08 19.51
C ILE A 433 5.43 -16.63 18.45
N MET A 434 4.66 -15.60 18.80
CA MET A 434 3.71 -14.96 17.87
C MET A 434 4.32 -13.71 17.27
N VAL A 435 4.17 -13.56 15.95
CA VAL A 435 4.54 -12.34 15.20
C VAL A 435 3.25 -11.72 14.67
N ILE A 436 3.04 -10.45 14.97
CA ILE A 436 1.88 -9.70 14.49
C ILE A 436 2.29 -8.91 13.26
N GLY A 437 1.60 -9.16 12.14
CA GLY A 437 1.88 -8.55 10.85
C GLY A 437 1.38 -7.11 10.70
N GLY A 438 1.67 -6.51 9.56
CA GLY A 438 1.45 -5.08 9.30
C GLY A 438 0.06 -4.71 8.78
N GLY A 439 -0.82 -5.68 8.51
CA GLY A 439 -2.09 -5.41 7.85
C GLY A 439 -1.90 -5.02 6.37
N PRO A 440 -2.80 -4.22 5.80
CA PRO A 440 -2.72 -3.84 4.39
C PRO A 440 -1.51 -2.96 4.09
N ASN A 441 -0.95 -3.15 2.90
CA ASN A 441 0.03 -2.21 2.36
C ASN A 441 -0.61 -0.83 2.19
N ARG A 442 0.13 0.20 2.54
CA ARG A 442 -0.24 1.61 2.36
C ARG A 442 1.00 2.47 2.28
N ILE A 443 0.87 3.69 1.81
CA ILE A 443 1.99 4.62 1.79
C ILE A 443 2.48 4.85 3.22
N GLY A 444 3.76 4.60 3.47
CA GLY A 444 4.38 4.66 4.80
C GLY A 444 4.41 3.33 5.54
N GLN A 445 3.70 2.29 5.08
CA GLN A 445 3.74 0.95 5.64
C GLN A 445 3.61 -0.09 4.53
N GLY A 446 4.74 -0.40 3.90
CA GLY A 446 4.82 -1.33 2.78
C GLY A 446 5.32 -2.72 3.16
N ILE A 447 5.74 -3.45 2.14
CA ILE A 447 6.20 -4.84 2.22
C ILE A 447 7.49 -5.01 3.05
N GLU A 448 8.21 -3.94 3.32
CA GLU A 448 9.44 -3.93 4.12
C GLU A 448 9.20 -4.44 5.54
N PHE A 449 8.05 -4.14 6.10
CA PHE A 449 7.65 -4.64 7.42
C PHE A 449 7.27 -6.12 7.37
N ASP A 450 6.66 -6.56 6.28
CA ASP A 450 6.37 -7.98 6.08
C ASP A 450 7.66 -8.81 5.97
N TYR A 451 8.67 -8.29 5.28
CA TYR A 451 10.01 -8.88 5.26
C TYR A 451 10.53 -9.13 6.69
N CYS A 452 10.42 -8.15 7.57
CA CYS A 452 10.85 -8.30 8.96
C CYS A 452 10.05 -9.39 9.70
N CYS A 453 8.73 -9.41 9.53
CA CYS A 453 7.85 -10.42 10.13
C CYS A 453 8.20 -11.84 9.67
N VAL A 454 8.43 -12.03 8.37
CA VAL A 454 8.81 -13.32 7.77
C VAL A 454 10.16 -13.79 8.33
N HIS A 455 11.15 -12.91 8.36
CA HIS A 455 12.48 -13.24 8.89
C HIS A 455 12.46 -13.51 10.41
N ALA A 456 11.58 -12.84 11.17
CA ALA A 456 11.35 -13.17 12.57
C ALA A 456 10.79 -14.60 12.72
N ALA A 457 9.78 -14.96 11.94
CA ALA A 457 9.21 -16.30 11.95
C ALA A 457 10.26 -17.37 11.61
N PHE A 458 11.07 -17.14 10.58
CA PHE A 458 12.14 -18.06 10.21
C PHE A 458 13.19 -18.20 11.32
N ALA A 459 13.66 -17.10 11.91
CA ALA A 459 14.64 -17.15 12.99
C ALA A 459 14.10 -17.93 14.21
N MET A 460 12.85 -17.68 14.61
CA MET A 460 12.26 -18.38 15.75
C MET A 460 12.03 -19.87 15.46
N LYS A 461 11.64 -20.20 14.25
CA LYS A 461 11.51 -21.61 13.81
C LYS A 461 12.85 -22.33 13.82
N ASP A 462 13.91 -21.69 13.29
CA ASP A 462 15.27 -22.24 13.30
C ASP A 462 15.78 -22.46 14.75
N ASP A 463 15.35 -21.66 15.69
CA ASP A 463 15.72 -21.76 17.11
C ASP A 463 14.80 -22.72 17.91
N GLY A 464 13.87 -23.41 17.24
CA GLY A 464 13.04 -24.49 17.81
C GLY A 464 11.70 -24.06 18.40
N TYR A 465 11.32 -22.79 18.29
CA TYR A 465 9.98 -22.34 18.66
C TYR A 465 8.94 -22.74 17.62
N GLU A 466 7.71 -23.01 18.07
CA GLU A 466 6.57 -23.03 17.16
C GLU A 466 6.16 -21.57 16.87
N THR A 467 6.09 -21.21 15.58
CA THR A 467 5.83 -19.84 15.18
C THR A 467 4.37 -19.63 14.83
N ILE A 468 3.81 -18.51 15.28
CA ILE A 468 2.44 -18.07 14.99
C ILE A 468 2.51 -16.75 14.25
N MET A 469 1.86 -16.67 13.09
CA MET A 469 1.68 -15.44 12.35
C MET A 469 0.22 -14.98 12.40
N VAL A 470 0.01 -13.69 12.63
CA VAL A 470 -1.32 -13.05 12.57
C VAL A 470 -1.23 -11.89 11.58
N ASN A 471 -1.95 -11.98 10.47
CA ASN A 471 -2.02 -10.90 9.47
C ASN A 471 -3.26 -11.06 8.59
N CYS A 472 -3.66 -10.01 7.88
CA CYS A 472 -4.83 -9.97 6.99
C CYS A 472 -4.53 -9.48 5.56
N ASN A 473 -3.27 -9.40 5.18
CA ASN A 473 -2.85 -8.93 3.87
C ASN A 473 -2.59 -10.11 2.93
N PRO A 474 -3.38 -10.32 1.86
CA PRO A 474 -3.20 -11.45 0.96
C PRO A 474 -1.98 -11.30 0.02
N GLU A 475 -1.42 -10.10 -0.10
CA GLU A 475 -0.26 -9.81 -0.96
C GLU A 475 1.09 -10.03 -0.26
N THR A 476 1.13 -10.65 0.92
CA THR A 476 2.34 -10.79 1.75
C THR A 476 2.80 -12.23 1.85
N VAL A 477 4.12 -12.42 2.02
CA VAL A 477 4.74 -13.73 2.28
C VAL A 477 4.44 -14.23 3.70
N SER A 478 4.24 -13.32 4.66
CA SER A 478 3.87 -13.71 6.02
C SER A 478 2.56 -14.49 6.09
N THR A 479 1.67 -14.28 5.12
CA THR A 479 0.40 -15.00 5.01
C THR A 479 0.45 -16.22 4.08
N ASP A 480 1.62 -16.65 3.65
CA ASP A 480 1.79 -17.98 3.06
C ASP A 480 1.74 -19.04 4.18
N TYR A 481 0.96 -20.10 3.97
CA TYR A 481 0.70 -21.13 5.00
C TYR A 481 1.96 -21.90 5.42
N ASP A 482 3.04 -21.81 4.66
CA ASP A 482 4.32 -22.48 4.92
C ASP A 482 5.42 -21.56 5.49
N THR A 483 5.12 -20.29 5.70
CA THR A 483 6.07 -19.32 6.31
C THR A 483 6.19 -19.52 7.81
N SER A 484 5.08 -19.60 8.54
CA SER A 484 5.04 -19.91 9.96
C SER A 484 4.46 -21.30 10.20
N ASP A 485 4.61 -21.85 11.41
CA ASP A 485 4.01 -23.16 11.75
C ASP A 485 2.49 -23.04 11.88
N ARG A 486 1.99 -21.87 12.30
CA ARG A 486 0.58 -21.60 12.49
C ARG A 486 0.26 -20.20 11.94
N LEU A 487 -0.68 -20.14 11.01
CA LEU A 487 -1.13 -18.90 10.41
C LEU A 487 -2.58 -18.63 10.80
N TYR A 488 -2.82 -17.50 11.42
CA TYR A 488 -4.15 -16.92 11.65
C TYR A 488 -4.38 -15.78 10.67
N PHE A 489 -5.19 -16.04 9.67
CA PHE A 489 -5.57 -15.01 8.70
C PHE A 489 -6.73 -14.20 9.29
N GLU A 490 -6.37 -13.16 10.03
CA GLU A 490 -7.30 -12.39 10.85
C GLU A 490 -6.98 -10.90 10.80
N PRO A 491 -7.98 -10.02 11.01
CA PRO A 491 -7.73 -8.61 11.23
C PRO A 491 -6.76 -8.39 12.40
N VAL A 492 -5.88 -7.41 12.27
CA VAL A 492 -4.94 -7.04 13.33
C VAL A 492 -5.61 -6.02 14.26
N THR A 493 -6.58 -6.49 15.03
CA THR A 493 -7.31 -5.69 16.04
C THR A 493 -7.10 -6.26 17.44
N LEU A 494 -7.40 -5.47 18.46
CA LEU A 494 -7.25 -5.92 19.85
C LEU A 494 -8.11 -7.16 20.13
N GLU A 495 -9.37 -7.17 19.69
CA GLU A 495 -10.30 -8.29 19.86
C GLU A 495 -9.75 -9.57 19.23
N ASP A 496 -9.35 -9.51 17.96
CA ASP A 496 -8.92 -10.67 17.19
C ASP A 496 -7.60 -11.23 17.73
N VAL A 497 -6.63 -10.36 18.07
CA VAL A 497 -5.34 -10.76 18.62
C VAL A 497 -5.47 -11.38 20.02
N LEU A 498 -6.26 -10.77 20.91
CA LEU A 498 -6.49 -11.31 22.24
C LEU A 498 -7.15 -12.69 22.22
N ALA A 499 -8.07 -12.92 21.29
CA ALA A 499 -8.72 -14.22 21.12
C ALA A 499 -7.71 -15.30 20.72
N ILE A 500 -6.76 -14.99 19.80
CA ILE A 500 -5.70 -15.90 19.38
C ILE A 500 -4.72 -16.15 20.54
N VAL A 501 -4.31 -15.09 21.25
CA VAL A 501 -3.43 -15.21 22.43
C VAL A 501 -4.05 -16.12 23.52
N ALA A 502 -5.33 -15.94 23.79
CA ALA A 502 -6.04 -16.78 24.76
C ALA A 502 -6.08 -18.26 24.33
N LYS A 503 -6.17 -18.53 23.02
CA LYS A 503 -6.20 -19.89 22.45
C LYS A 503 -4.83 -20.53 22.44
N GLU A 504 -3.81 -19.82 21.95
CA GLU A 504 -2.48 -20.34 21.69
C GLU A 504 -1.52 -20.24 22.88
N LYS A 505 -1.72 -19.27 23.75
CA LYS A 505 -0.88 -19.00 24.94
C LYS A 505 0.61 -18.90 24.59
N PRO A 506 0.98 -17.97 23.68
CA PRO A 506 2.36 -17.80 23.26
C PRO A 506 3.25 -17.40 24.44
N LYS A 507 4.51 -17.86 24.43
CA LYS A 507 5.56 -17.46 25.37
C LYS A 507 6.02 -16.03 25.16
N GLY A 508 5.95 -15.55 23.92
CA GLY A 508 6.32 -14.20 23.53
C GLY A 508 5.56 -13.72 22.32
N VAL A 509 5.31 -12.40 22.26
CA VAL A 509 4.64 -11.75 21.14
C VAL A 509 5.51 -10.61 20.63
N ILE A 510 5.86 -10.62 19.33
CA ILE A 510 6.62 -9.57 18.65
C ILE A 510 5.64 -8.59 18.01
N VAL A 511 5.67 -7.33 18.47
CA VAL A 511 4.82 -6.23 17.97
C VAL A 511 5.61 -5.19 17.18
N GLN A 512 6.93 -5.27 17.13
CA GLN A 512 7.80 -4.22 16.61
C GLN A 512 8.13 -4.36 15.13
N TYR A 513 7.70 -5.46 14.48
CA TYR A 513 8.08 -5.78 13.10
C TYR A 513 7.01 -5.44 12.07
N GLY A 514 5.76 -5.39 12.45
CA GLY A 514 4.62 -5.12 11.56
C GLY A 514 4.34 -3.63 11.32
N GLY A 515 5.26 -2.75 11.63
CA GLY A 515 5.06 -1.30 11.52
C GLY A 515 4.06 -0.78 12.56
N GLN A 516 3.31 0.25 12.18
CA GLN A 516 2.42 0.94 13.13
C GLN A 516 1.18 0.12 13.52
N THR A 517 0.73 -0.79 12.66
CA THR A 517 -0.48 -1.58 12.92
C THR A 517 -0.39 -2.36 14.24
N PRO A 518 0.60 -3.23 14.49
CA PRO A 518 0.71 -3.91 15.78
C PRO A 518 1.18 -2.99 16.90
N LEU A 519 1.93 -1.93 16.64
CA LEU A 519 2.40 -1.01 17.68
C LEU A 519 1.25 -0.26 18.36
N LYS A 520 0.21 0.10 17.63
CA LYS A 520 -1.00 0.71 18.21
C LYS A 520 -1.65 -0.18 19.28
N LEU A 521 -1.48 -1.49 19.18
CA LEU A 521 -2.05 -2.48 20.10
C LEU A 521 -1.15 -2.77 21.31
N ALA A 522 0.13 -2.40 21.27
CA ALA A 522 1.15 -2.85 22.23
C ALA A 522 0.77 -2.59 23.68
N ARG A 523 0.32 -1.37 24.01
CA ARG A 523 -0.08 -1.02 25.38
C ARG A 523 -1.32 -1.77 25.85
N ALA A 524 -2.33 -1.88 24.99
CA ALA A 524 -3.56 -2.59 25.33
C ALA A 524 -3.32 -4.08 25.49
N LEU A 525 -2.47 -4.68 24.66
CA LEU A 525 -2.03 -6.07 24.79
C LEU A 525 -1.26 -6.28 26.10
N GLN A 526 -0.32 -5.39 26.43
CA GLN A 526 0.44 -5.46 27.68
C GLN A 526 -0.48 -5.34 28.90
N ALA A 527 -1.43 -4.41 28.87
CA ALA A 527 -2.41 -4.24 29.96
C ALA A 527 -3.32 -5.47 30.14
N ALA A 528 -3.56 -6.22 29.07
CA ALA A 528 -4.28 -7.50 29.11
C ALA A 528 -3.40 -8.70 29.51
N GLY A 529 -2.13 -8.49 29.88
CA GLY A 529 -1.22 -9.53 30.31
C GLY A 529 -0.56 -10.34 29.20
N VAL A 530 -0.60 -9.86 27.95
CA VAL A 530 0.08 -10.50 26.82
C VAL A 530 1.60 -10.34 26.99
N PRO A 531 2.39 -11.42 26.84
CA PRO A 531 3.83 -11.39 27.04
C PRO A 531 4.54 -10.78 25.81
N ILE A 532 4.60 -9.46 25.72
CA ILE A 532 5.33 -8.74 24.67
C ILE A 532 6.83 -8.90 24.92
N ILE A 533 7.56 -9.34 23.89
CA ILE A 533 9.02 -9.46 23.93
C ILE A 533 9.67 -8.38 23.06
N GLY A 534 10.93 -8.08 23.35
CA GLY A 534 11.68 -7.03 22.69
C GLY A 534 11.64 -5.72 23.49
N THR A 535 11.77 -4.59 22.80
CA THR A 535 11.73 -3.27 23.44
C THR A 535 10.40 -3.06 24.17
N PRO A 536 10.42 -2.63 25.46
CA PRO A 536 9.19 -2.42 26.21
C PRO A 536 8.29 -1.37 25.54
N PRO A 537 6.95 -1.54 25.57
CA PRO A 537 6.03 -0.55 24.99
C PRO A 537 6.21 0.87 25.54
N ASP A 538 6.58 1.03 26.82
CA ASP A 538 6.84 2.34 27.41
C ASP A 538 8.08 3.03 26.81
N ALA A 539 9.11 2.28 26.45
CA ALA A 539 10.29 2.82 25.77
C ALA A 539 9.98 3.27 24.32
N ILE A 540 9.06 2.57 23.64
CA ILE A 540 8.57 2.98 22.34
C ILE A 540 7.82 4.30 22.45
N ASP A 541 6.94 4.42 23.44
CA ASP A 541 6.22 5.67 23.71
C ASP A 541 7.14 6.81 24.14
N GLU A 542 8.20 6.52 24.90
CA GLU A 542 9.20 7.52 25.26
C GLU A 542 9.88 8.12 24.03
N ALA A 543 10.17 7.29 23.06
CA ALA A 543 10.75 7.74 21.80
C ALA A 543 9.76 8.57 20.94
N GLU A 544 8.46 8.27 21.02
CA GLU A 544 7.41 8.97 20.26
C GLU A 544 6.88 10.23 20.99
N ASP A 545 6.93 10.25 22.33
CA ASP A 545 6.52 11.41 23.14
C ASP A 545 7.59 12.50 23.09
N ARG A 546 7.23 13.67 22.60
CA ARG A 546 8.16 14.79 22.40
C ARG A 546 8.84 15.28 23.66
N GLU A 547 8.13 15.38 24.76
CA GLU A 547 8.71 15.89 26.01
C GLU A 547 9.67 14.87 26.59
N ARG A 548 9.30 13.60 26.60
CA ARG A 548 10.15 12.50 27.07
C ARG A 548 11.39 12.35 26.18
N PHE A 549 11.20 12.39 24.86
CA PHE A 549 12.29 12.35 23.90
C PHE A 549 13.26 13.52 24.09
N GLN A 550 12.75 14.74 24.25
CA GLN A 550 13.61 15.90 24.53
C GLN A 550 14.37 15.78 25.84
N GLN A 551 13.75 15.23 26.89
CA GLN A 551 14.42 14.96 28.16
C GLN A 551 15.56 13.96 28.00
N MET A 552 15.34 12.89 27.23
CA MET A 552 16.38 11.90 26.92
C MET A 552 17.54 12.52 26.13
N VAL A 553 17.24 13.28 25.07
CA VAL A 553 18.27 13.97 24.27
C VAL A 553 19.10 14.94 25.10
N ASN A 554 18.45 15.70 25.99
CA ASN A 554 19.14 16.61 26.91
C ASN A 554 19.99 15.85 27.95
N LYS A 555 19.50 14.75 28.49
CA LYS A 555 20.23 13.89 29.42
C LYS A 555 21.49 13.33 28.82
N LEU A 556 21.43 12.94 27.55
CA LEU A 556 22.58 12.41 26.80
C LEU A 556 23.49 13.52 26.24
N GLY A 557 23.16 14.81 26.41
CA GLY A 557 23.92 15.92 25.87
C GLY A 557 23.92 16.02 24.34
N LEU A 558 22.91 15.46 23.67
CA LEU A 558 22.76 15.48 22.23
C LEU A 558 22.11 16.76 21.74
N LYS A 559 22.29 17.07 20.45
CA LYS A 559 21.68 18.27 19.82
C LYS A 559 20.39 17.89 19.08
N GLN A 560 19.36 18.71 19.26
CA GLN A 560 18.15 18.70 18.44
C GLN A 560 18.01 20.05 17.72
N PRO A 561 17.28 20.12 16.58
CA PRO A 561 16.80 21.39 16.09
C PRO A 561 15.99 22.11 17.17
N PRO A 562 16.13 23.44 17.33
CA PRO A 562 15.28 24.19 18.24
C PRO A 562 13.80 23.92 17.97
N ASN A 563 13.05 23.58 19.00
CA ASN A 563 11.66 23.18 18.86
C ASN A 563 10.77 23.73 19.96
N ARG A 564 9.49 23.86 19.72
CA ARG A 564 8.45 24.25 20.67
C ARG A 564 7.13 23.57 20.32
N THR A 565 6.27 23.53 21.31
CA THR A 565 4.90 23.00 21.17
C THR A 565 3.91 24.13 21.39
N ALA A 566 3.09 24.42 20.41
CA ALA A 566 2.07 25.46 20.45
C ALA A 566 0.69 24.86 20.66
N ARG A 567 -0.10 25.47 21.53
CA ARG A 567 -1.47 25.03 21.87
C ARG A 567 -2.55 26.01 21.40
N SER A 568 -2.14 27.15 20.88
CA SER A 568 -3.02 28.16 20.29
C SER A 568 -2.33 28.89 19.13
N MET A 569 -3.10 29.63 18.35
CA MET A 569 -2.60 30.42 17.23
C MET A 569 -1.59 31.47 17.72
N GLU A 570 -1.95 32.22 18.77
CA GLU A 570 -1.13 33.30 19.31
C GLU A 570 0.17 32.76 19.90
N ASP A 571 0.06 31.62 20.59
CA ASP A 571 1.22 30.92 21.15
C ASP A 571 2.14 30.43 20.03
N GLY A 572 1.56 29.86 18.97
CA GLY A 572 2.31 29.38 17.79
C GLY A 572 3.12 30.50 17.13
N VAL A 573 2.52 31.66 16.91
CA VAL A 573 3.21 32.79 16.29
C VAL A 573 4.34 33.30 17.17
N ARG A 574 4.08 33.49 18.48
CA ARG A 574 5.10 33.94 19.41
C ARG A 574 6.30 32.96 19.48
N LEU A 575 6.02 31.66 19.58
CA LEU A 575 7.05 30.64 19.66
C LEU A 575 7.83 30.51 18.34
N ALA A 576 7.16 30.71 17.21
CA ALA A 576 7.80 30.73 15.91
C ALA A 576 8.80 31.90 15.73
N GLU A 577 8.49 33.09 16.32
CA GLU A 577 9.42 34.18 16.35
C GLU A 577 10.67 33.90 17.18
N GLU A 578 10.50 33.18 18.32
CA GLU A 578 11.62 32.74 19.16
C GLU A 578 12.53 31.73 18.45
N ILE A 579 11.97 30.77 17.70
CA ILE A 579 12.73 29.73 16.99
C ILE A 579 13.33 30.28 15.69
N GLY A 580 12.59 31.15 14.99
CA GLY A 580 12.91 31.68 13.66
C GLY A 580 12.45 30.76 12.54
N TYR A 581 12.19 31.40 11.35
CA TYR A 581 11.82 30.66 10.13
C TYR A 581 13.06 30.23 9.33
N PRO A 582 12.94 29.17 8.47
CA PRO A 582 11.78 28.32 8.24
C PRO A 582 11.54 27.30 9.35
N LEU A 583 10.28 26.84 9.47
CA LEU A 583 9.85 25.85 10.46
C LEU A 583 9.21 24.64 9.79
N VAL A 584 9.47 23.45 10.30
CA VAL A 584 8.62 22.28 10.09
C VAL A 584 7.49 22.32 11.09
N VAL A 585 6.26 22.32 10.61
CA VAL A 585 5.07 22.33 11.46
C VAL A 585 4.29 21.02 11.27
N ARG A 586 3.81 20.45 12.36
CA ARG A 586 3.02 19.22 12.34
C ARG A 586 2.09 19.13 13.54
N PRO A 587 0.90 18.48 13.41
CA PRO A 587 0.07 18.16 14.55
C PRO A 587 0.81 17.12 15.44
N SER A 588 0.57 17.17 16.73
CA SER A 588 1.02 16.13 17.64
C SER A 588 0.24 14.83 17.39
N TYR A 589 0.90 13.68 17.56
CA TYR A 589 0.30 12.34 17.43
C TYR A 589 -0.16 11.94 16.01
N VAL A 590 0.39 12.53 14.95
CA VAL A 590 0.13 12.13 13.57
C VAL A 590 1.32 11.34 13.03
N LEU A 591 1.05 10.14 12.52
CA LEU A 591 2.05 9.20 12.00
C LEU A 591 2.28 9.36 10.49
N GLY A 592 3.49 9.05 10.02
CA GLY A 592 3.84 9.02 8.60
C GLY A 592 3.89 10.37 7.91
N GLY A 593 4.23 11.44 8.65
CA GLY A 593 4.35 12.79 8.08
C GLY A 593 3.02 13.43 7.64
N ARG A 594 1.88 12.84 8.02
CA ARG A 594 0.57 13.37 7.66
C ARG A 594 0.40 14.81 8.14
N ALA A 595 0.02 15.70 7.22
CA ALA A 595 -0.13 17.12 7.47
C ALA A 595 1.15 17.85 7.97
N MET A 596 2.34 17.31 7.71
CA MET A 596 3.58 18.05 7.91
C MET A 596 3.79 19.07 6.79
N GLU A 597 4.20 20.29 7.15
CA GLU A 597 4.48 21.33 6.19
C GLU A 597 5.70 22.17 6.62
N ILE A 598 6.48 22.64 5.64
CA ILE A 598 7.54 23.61 5.87
C ILE A 598 6.95 25.00 5.64
N VAL A 599 6.98 25.85 6.67
CA VAL A 599 6.50 27.22 6.62
C VAL A 599 7.66 28.22 6.70
N TYR A 600 7.64 29.22 5.83
CA TYR A 600 8.71 30.18 5.66
C TYR A 600 8.37 31.57 6.24
N SER A 601 7.12 31.76 6.68
CA SER A 601 6.62 33.02 7.17
C SER A 601 5.49 32.86 8.19
N GLU A 602 5.25 33.92 8.98
CA GLU A 602 4.12 34.00 9.89
C GLU A 602 2.77 33.80 9.19
N ALA A 603 2.61 34.35 7.99
CA ALA A 603 1.37 34.20 7.22
C ALA A 603 1.08 32.74 6.85
N GLU A 604 2.13 31.98 6.48
CA GLU A 604 2.01 30.58 6.20
C GLU A 604 1.72 29.75 7.45
N LEU A 605 2.38 30.06 8.57
CA LEU A 605 2.11 29.43 9.85
C LEU A 605 0.65 29.64 10.30
N ARG A 606 0.13 30.86 10.19
CA ARG A 606 -1.27 31.13 10.50
C ARG A 606 -2.23 30.34 9.63
N ASN A 607 -1.98 30.28 8.33
CA ASN A 607 -2.79 29.49 7.42
C ASN A 607 -2.76 27.98 7.76
N TYR A 608 -1.58 27.46 8.05
CA TYR A 608 -1.42 26.08 8.50
C TYR A 608 -2.20 25.80 9.79
N MET A 609 -2.03 26.64 10.81
CA MET A 609 -2.68 26.45 12.10
C MET A 609 -4.20 26.57 12.06
N MET A 610 -4.73 27.44 11.19
CA MET A 610 -6.18 27.50 10.96
C MET A 610 -6.73 26.18 10.39
N ASN A 611 -6.00 25.54 9.50
CA ASN A 611 -6.41 24.28 8.87
C ASN A 611 -6.13 23.06 9.78
N ALA A 612 -5.00 23.03 10.47
CA ALA A 612 -4.62 21.95 11.37
C ALA A 612 -5.47 21.88 12.64
N VAL A 613 -5.83 23.04 13.22
CA VAL A 613 -6.71 23.12 14.40
C VAL A 613 -8.14 22.67 14.08
N SER A 614 -8.61 22.83 12.85
CA SER A 614 -9.90 22.27 12.43
C SER A 614 -9.88 20.75 12.30
N VAL A 615 -8.71 20.15 12.14
CA VAL A 615 -8.53 18.67 12.00
C VAL A 615 -8.36 17.96 13.35
N SER A 616 -7.86 18.65 14.40
CA SER A 616 -7.70 18.06 15.74
C SER A 616 -7.94 19.11 16.83
N ASN A 617 -9.14 19.10 17.40
CA ASN A 617 -9.56 20.10 18.39
C ASN A 617 -8.80 20.10 19.73
N ASP A 618 -7.98 19.08 20.04
CA ASP A 618 -7.29 18.91 21.33
C ASP A 618 -5.78 18.59 21.21
N SER A 619 -5.20 18.60 20.02
CA SER A 619 -3.80 18.25 19.83
C SER A 619 -2.93 19.47 19.56
N PRO A 620 -1.82 19.66 20.31
CA PRO A 620 -0.90 20.76 20.07
C PRO A 620 -0.18 20.62 18.72
N VAL A 621 0.26 21.75 18.18
CA VAL A 621 1.08 21.82 16.97
C VAL A 621 2.55 21.93 17.38
N LEU A 622 3.37 21.08 16.77
CA LEU A 622 4.82 21.08 16.94
C LEU A 622 5.46 22.03 15.93
N LEU A 623 6.40 22.82 16.42
CA LEU A 623 7.19 23.78 15.64
C LEU A 623 8.65 23.38 15.79
N ASP A 624 9.26 22.91 14.72
CA ASP A 624 10.68 22.54 14.71
C ASP A 624 11.44 23.49 13.78
N ARG A 625 12.58 24.00 14.18
CA ARG A 625 13.46 24.74 13.27
C ARG A 625 13.86 23.86 12.10
N PHE A 626 13.54 24.25 10.90
CA PHE A 626 13.97 23.57 9.71
C PHE A 626 15.47 23.81 9.46
N LEU A 627 16.21 22.74 9.30
CA LEU A 627 17.65 22.79 9.00
C LEU A 627 17.83 22.76 7.48
N ASP A 628 17.65 23.89 6.83
CA ASP A 628 17.93 24.05 5.40
C ASP A 628 19.38 23.70 5.06
N ASP A 629 19.58 23.13 3.88
CA ASP A 629 20.88 22.65 3.37
C ASP A 629 21.61 21.65 4.30
N ALA A 630 20.88 20.96 5.20
CA ALA A 630 21.43 19.86 5.97
C ALA A 630 21.43 18.56 5.15
N ILE A 631 22.34 17.67 5.47
CA ILE A 631 22.36 16.30 4.96
C ILE A 631 21.58 15.42 5.94
N GLU A 632 20.53 14.76 5.48
CA GLU A 632 19.81 13.79 6.29
C GLU A 632 20.47 12.40 6.21
N VAL A 633 20.43 11.67 7.32
CA VAL A 633 21.09 10.38 7.47
C VAL A 633 20.21 9.46 8.31
N ASP A 634 19.96 8.24 7.83
CA ASP A 634 19.36 7.18 8.62
C ASP A 634 20.45 6.25 9.17
N VAL A 635 20.31 5.84 10.42
CA VAL A 635 21.19 4.84 11.06
C VAL A 635 20.33 3.72 11.62
N ASP A 636 20.53 2.51 11.12
CA ASP A 636 19.92 1.30 11.67
C ASP A 636 20.88 0.62 12.64
N ALA A 637 20.35 0.17 13.78
CA ALA A 637 21.10 -0.52 14.81
C ALA A 637 20.32 -1.71 15.39
N VAL A 638 21.05 -2.68 15.94
CA VAL A 638 20.52 -3.78 16.74
C VAL A 638 21.08 -3.70 18.15
N CYS A 639 20.22 -3.86 19.13
CA CYS A 639 20.59 -3.86 20.54
C CYS A 639 20.01 -5.10 21.25
N ASP A 640 20.77 -5.70 22.14
CA ASP A 640 20.32 -6.82 23.00
C ASP A 640 20.01 -6.40 24.45
N GLY A 641 19.99 -5.09 24.72
CA GLY A 641 19.82 -4.49 26.02
C GLY A 641 21.15 -4.15 26.73
N THR A 642 22.27 -4.66 26.24
CA THR A 642 23.61 -4.43 26.81
C THR A 642 24.64 -4.02 25.77
N ASP A 643 24.63 -4.67 24.63
CA ASP A 643 25.52 -4.38 23.49
C ASP A 643 24.70 -3.82 22.32
N VAL A 644 25.34 -2.94 21.54
CA VAL A 644 24.76 -2.31 20.35
C VAL A 644 25.65 -2.51 19.16
N VAL A 645 25.10 -2.93 18.04
CA VAL A 645 25.84 -3.02 16.76
C VAL A 645 25.10 -2.18 15.73
N ILE A 646 25.84 -1.28 15.07
CA ILE A 646 25.32 -0.48 13.97
C ILE A 646 25.19 -1.40 12.73
N GLY A 647 23.98 -1.42 12.15
CA GLY A 647 23.70 -2.16 10.93
C GLY A 647 24.17 -1.43 9.67
N GLY A 648 23.97 -0.12 9.63
CA GLY A 648 24.41 0.72 8.53
C GLY A 648 24.07 2.19 8.71
N ILE A 649 24.83 3.03 8.04
CA ILE A 649 24.66 4.49 7.96
C ILE A 649 24.30 4.82 6.52
N MET A 650 23.12 5.40 6.31
CA MET A 650 22.55 5.69 5.00
C MET A 650 22.48 7.21 4.80
N GLN A 651 23.25 7.73 3.87
CA GLN A 651 23.21 9.15 3.51
C GLN A 651 22.13 9.39 2.46
N HIS A 652 21.22 10.34 2.71
CA HIS A 652 20.23 10.78 1.74
C HIS A 652 20.86 11.59 0.61
N ILE A 653 20.31 11.44 -0.59
CA ILE A 653 20.73 12.18 -1.79
C ILE A 653 19.92 13.46 -1.93
N GLU A 654 18.61 13.41 -1.68
CA GLU A 654 17.75 14.57 -1.68
C GLU A 654 18.08 15.54 -0.54
N GLN A 655 17.75 16.79 -0.76
CA GLN A 655 17.88 17.83 0.25
C GLN A 655 17.03 17.53 1.50
N ALA A 656 17.42 18.08 2.65
CA ALA A 656 16.64 18.01 3.87
C ALA A 656 15.20 18.49 3.66
N GLY A 657 14.26 17.86 4.35
CA GLY A 657 12.83 18.13 4.26
C GLY A 657 12.07 17.24 3.28
N VAL A 658 12.74 16.37 2.54
CA VAL A 658 12.11 15.26 1.81
C VAL A 658 12.04 14.07 2.75
N HIS A 659 10.85 13.44 2.83
CA HIS A 659 10.66 12.28 3.70
C HIS A 659 11.67 11.16 3.39
N SER A 660 12.21 10.52 4.42
CA SER A 660 13.25 9.48 4.28
C SER A 660 12.85 8.32 3.36
N GLY A 661 11.56 7.96 3.31
CA GLY A 661 11.03 6.94 2.41
C GLY A 661 11.02 7.34 0.94
N ASP A 662 10.96 8.63 0.66
CA ASP A 662 10.95 9.20 -0.70
C ASP A 662 12.35 9.57 -1.17
N SER A 663 13.33 9.64 -0.26
CA SER A 663 14.71 9.97 -0.58
C SER A 663 15.47 8.76 -1.10
N ALA A 664 16.29 8.98 -2.12
CA ALA A 664 17.34 8.04 -2.48
C ALA A 664 18.39 8.03 -1.38
N CYS A 665 18.95 6.86 -1.06
CA CYS A 665 19.90 6.71 0.02
C CYS A 665 21.12 5.91 -0.44
N SER A 666 22.31 6.35 -0.05
CA SER A 666 23.58 5.63 -0.30
C SER A 666 24.08 4.95 0.97
N LEU A 667 24.42 3.69 0.85
CA LEU A 667 25.16 2.93 1.84
C LEU A 667 26.38 2.28 1.15
N PRO A 668 27.61 2.56 1.59
CA PRO A 668 28.02 3.51 2.63
C PRO A 668 27.73 4.97 2.24
N PRO A 669 27.84 5.92 3.19
CA PRO A 669 27.79 7.35 2.89
C PRO A 669 28.84 7.73 1.83
N TYR A 670 28.47 8.64 0.92
CA TYR A 670 29.36 9.00 -0.19
C TYR A 670 30.12 10.33 0.02
N SER A 671 29.61 11.21 0.91
CA SER A 671 30.23 12.53 1.15
C SER A 671 30.48 12.87 2.63
N LEU A 672 29.98 12.05 3.57
CA LEU A 672 30.19 12.24 5.00
C LEU A 672 31.56 11.66 5.43
N ASP A 673 32.34 12.45 6.15
CA ASP A 673 33.61 11.98 6.70
C ASP A 673 33.42 10.98 7.86
N GLU A 674 34.45 10.21 8.15
CA GLU A 674 34.41 9.14 9.16
C GLU A 674 34.25 9.71 10.59
N GLU A 675 34.70 10.95 10.85
CA GLU A 675 34.56 11.58 12.16
C GLU A 675 33.09 11.84 12.48
N VAL A 676 32.33 12.42 11.53
CA VAL A 676 30.88 12.64 11.65
C VAL A 676 30.14 11.30 11.77
N GLN A 677 30.52 10.30 10.98
CA GLN A 677 29.93 8.97 11.07
C GLN A 677 30.15 8.34 12.45
N ASN A 678 31.34 8.50 13.05
CA ASN A 678 31.63 7.98 14.39
C ASN A 678 30.82 8.66 15.49
N VAL A 679 30.57 9.96 15.37
CA VAL A 679 29.67 10.69 16.26
C VAL A 679 28.25 10.09 16.18
N MET A 680 27.73 9.83 14.98
CA MET A 680 26.41 9.21 14.82
C MET A 680 26.35 7.80 15.38
N ARG A 681 27.37 6.97 15.19
CA ARG A 681 27.47 5.63 15.78
C ARG A 681 27.36 5.67 17.31
N GLN A 682 28.14 6.57 17.93
CA GLN A 682 28.13 6.72 19.38
C GLN A 682 26.77 7.21 19.89
N GLN A 683 26.22 8.23 19.27
CA GLN A 683 24.91 8.77 19.67
C GLN A 683 23.78 7.75 19.50
N ALA A 684 23.78 6.97 18.42
CA ALA A 684 22.81 5.90 18.23
C ALA A 684 22.94 4.81 19.31
N ALA A 685 24.16 4.42 19.65
CA ALA A 685 24.40 3.44 20.72
C ALA A 685 23.95 3.97 22.09
N ASP A 686 24.26 5.23 22.40
CA ASP A 686 23.84 5.85 23.68
C ASP A 686 22.32 5.91 23.82
N MET A 687 21.60 6.28 22.74
CA MET A 687 20.14 6.30 22.73
C MET A 687 19.53 4.90 22.85
N ALA A 688 20.12 3.89 22.19
CA ALA A 688 19.64 2.51 22.29
C ALA A 688 19.70 1.98 23.71
N LEU A 689 20.80 2.25 24.42
CA LEU A 689 20.99 1.84 25.80
C LEU A 689 20.11 2.62 26.78
N GLU A 690 19.95 3.92 26.57
CA GLU A 690 19.11 4.76 27.42
C GLU A 690 17.63 4.36 27.34
N LEU A 691 17.13 4.07 26.12
CA LEU A 691 15.77 3.58 25.89
C LEU A 691 15.57 2.12 26.31
N GLY A 692 16.63 1.38 26.59
CA GLY A 692 16.54 -0.05 26.88
C GLY A 692 16.05 -0.86 25.67
N VAL A 693 16.52 -0.53 24.48
CA VAL A 693 16.13 -1.21 23.24
C VAL A 693 16.55 -2.68 23.26
N ILE A 694 15.62 -3.55 22.90
CA ILE A 694 15.88 -4.97 22.65
C ILE A 694 15.32 -5.29 21.25
N GLY A 695 16.19 -5.43 20.28
CA GLY A 695 15.83 -5.61 18.86
C GLY A 695 16.36 -4.49 17.98
N LEU A 696 15.54 -4.07 17.02
CA LEU A 696 15.88 -3.05 16.02
C LEU A 696 15.64 -1.63 16.54
N MET A 697 16.45 -0.72 16.07
CA MET A 697 16.27 0.71 16.23
C MET A 697 16.75 1.45 14.97
N ASN A 698 16.01 2.48 14.57
CA ASN A 698 16.41 3.43 13.54
C ASN A 698 16.51 4.83 14.16
N VAL A 699 17.56 5.56 13.80
CA VAL A 699 17.73 6.97 14.19
C VAL A 699 17.87 7.80 12.94
N GLN A 700 17.11 8.88 12.87
CA GLN A 700 17.26 9.90 11.83
C GLN A 700 18.06 11.08 12.37
N PHE A 701 19.12 11.41 11.63
CA PHE A 701 19.99 12.53 11.91
C PHE A 701 19.95 13.57 10.79
N ALA A 702 20.29 14.79 11.13
CA ALA A 702 20.65 15.83 10.17
C ALA A 702 22.06 16.33 10.48
N VAL A 703 22.88 16.46 9.44
CA VAL A 703 24.24 16.99 9.56
C VAL A 703 24.28 18.36 8.88
N LYS A 704 24.60 19.39 9.65
CA LYS A 704 24.74 20.76 9.15
C LYS A 704 26.06 21.36 9.62
N SER A 705 26.91 21.79 8.68
CA SER A 705 28.22 22.38 8.99
C SER A 705 29.11 21.48 9.88
N GLY A 706 29.03 20.15 9.69
CA GLY A 706 29.76 19.18 10.49
C GLY A 706 29.17 18.87 11.87
N GLU A 707 28.07 19.51 12.25
CA GLU A 707 27.36 19.23 13.50
C GLU A 707 26.21 18.23 13.25
N VAL A 708 26.07 17.27 14.16
CA VAL A 708 25.05 16.22 14.13
C VAL A 708 23.86 16.61 15.00
N TYR A 709 22.67 16.57 14.41
CA TYR A 709 21.40 16.81 15.10
C TYR A 709 20.52 15.57 15.05
N VAL A 710 19.92 15.16 16.16
CA VAL A 710 18.95 14.07 16.22
C VAL A 710 17.59 14.61 15.82
N LEU A 711 16.96 14.01 14.83
CA LEU A 711 15.61 14.37 14.39
C LEU A 711 14.55 13.49 15.09
N GLU A 712 14.73 12.17 15.01
CA GLU A 712 13.84 11.20 15.67
C GLU A 712 14.55 9.87 15.91
N VAL A 713 13.99 9.08 16.81
CA VAL A 713 14.41 7.71 17.07
C VAL A 713 13.20 6.78 17.03
N ASN A 714 13.35 5.63 16.39
CA ASN A 714 12.33 4.63 16.20
C ASN A 714 12.83 3.29 16.75
N PRO A 715 12.51 2.89 18.00
CA PRO A 715 13.00 1.65 18.60
C PRO A 715 12.15 0.45 18.12
N ARG A 716 12.11 0.25 16.83
CA ARG A 716 11.36 -0.78 16.11
C ARG A 716 11.97 -1.04 14.74
N ALA A 717 11.42 -1.99 13.98
CA ALA A 717 11.78 -2.17 12.58
C ALA A 717 11.48 -0.89 11.78
N SER A 718 12.38 -0.56 10.88
CA SER A 718 12.26 0.52 9.92
C SER A 718 12.12 -0.03 8.50
N ARG A 719 11.74 0.82 7.56
CA ARG A 719 11.68 0.45 6.15
C ARG A 719 13.07 0.18 5.55
N THR A 720 14.11 0.71 6.14
CA THR A 720 15.49 0.54 5.69
C THR A 720 16.09 -0.83 6.04
N VAL A 721 15.49 -1.58 6.97
CA VAL A 721 16.01 -2.88 7.43
C VAL A 721 16.23 -3.89 6.29
N PRO A 722 15.30 -4.10 5.34
CA PRO A 722 15.56 -5.01 4.21
C PRO A 722 16.70 -4.52 3.32
N TYR A 723 16.77 -3.23 3.04
CA TYR A 723 17.82 -2.60 2.26
C TYR A 723 19.20 -2.80 2.92
N VAL A 724 19.34 -2.39 4.18
CA VAL A 724 20.60 -2.56 4.93
C VAL A 724 20.99 -4.03 5.00
N SER A 725 20.06 -4.93 5.34
CA SER A 725 20.33 -6.37 5.45
C SER A 725 20.87 -6.96 4.15
N LYS A 726 20.34 -6.54 3.00
CA LYS A 726 20.83 -6.97 1.68
C LYS A 726 22.20 -6.37 1.34
N CYS A 727 22.45 -5.12 1.74
CA CYS A 727 23.73 -4.47 1.51
C CYS A 727 24.88 -5.14 2.28
N ILE A 728 24.65 -5.54 3.52
CA ILE A 728 25.68 -6.12 4.39
C ILE A 728 25.69 -7.65 4.39
N GLY A 729 24.68 -8.31 3.75
CA GLY A 729 24.58 -9.77 3.71
C GLY A 729 24.19 -10.43 5.04
N VAL A 730 23.69 -9.64 6.01
CA VAL A 730 23.23 -10.12 7.32
C VAL A 730 21.78 -9.70 7.53
N SER A 731 20.89 -10.63 7.82
CA SER A 731 19.50 -10.30 8.16
C SER A 731 19.38 -9.69 9.53
N LEU A 732 19.33 -8.36 9.61
CA LEU A 732 19.17 -7.64 10.88
C LEU A 732 17.87 -8.03 11.58
N ALA A 733 16.81 -8.33 10.83
CA ALA A 733 15.54 -8.79 11.39
C ALA A 733 15.68 -10.13 12.13
N LYS A 734 16.44 -11.09 11.59
CA LYS A 734 16.72 -12.37 12.27
C LYS A 734 17.55 -12.17 13.54
N VAL A 735 18.63 -11.36 13.44
CA VAL A 735 19.49 -11.07 14.59
C VAL A 735 18.68 -10.43 15.71
N ALA A 736 17.92 -9.41 15.40
CA ALA A 736 17.11 -8.70 16.39
C ALA A 736 15.98 -9.56 16.98
N ALA A 737 15.32 -10.42 16.21
CA ALA A 737 14.31 -11.35 16.70
C ALA A 737 14.91 -12.32 17.74
N ARG A 738 16.13 -12.80 17.50
CA ARG A 738 16.86 -13.63 18.48
C ARG A 738 17.20 -12.87 19.76
N CYS A 739 17.58 -11.59 19.64
CA CYS A 739 17.76 -10.73 20.83
C CYS A 739 16.47 -10.61 21.64
N MET A 740 15.33 -10.43 20.98
CA MET A 740 14.02 -10.38 21.63
C MET A 740 13.67 -11.69 22.35
N ALA A 741 14.11 -12.83 21.82
CA ALA A 741 13.93 -14.15 22.43
C ALA A 741 14.97 -14.46 23.52
N GLY A 742 15.93 -13.56 23.77
CA GLY A 742 16.90 -13.67 24.84
C GLY A 742 18.31 -14.13 24.45
N THR A 743 18.61 -14.28 23.14
CA THR A 743 19.94 -14.64 22.64
C THR A 743 20.74 -13.38 22.38
N SER A 744 21.85 -13.19 23.08
CA SER A 744 22.67 -11.98 22.97
C SER A 744 23.38 -11.85 21.61
N LEU A 745 23.78 -10.62 21.26
CA LEU A 745 24.57 -10.35 20.05
C LEU A 745 25.89 -11.15 20.04
N LYS A 746 26.52 -11.32 21.21
CA LYS A 746 27.74 -12.12 21.35
C LYS A 746 27.50 -13.60 21.06
N GLU A 747 26.43 -14.17 21.57
CA GLU A 747 26.08 -15.57 21.29
C GLU A 747 25.76 -15.81 19.81
N GLN A 748 25.23 -14.81 19.11
CA GLN A 748 24.98 -14.86 17.68
C GLN A 748 26.22 -14.60 16.82
N GLY A 749 27.34 -14.15 17.41
CA GLY A 749 28.56 -13.77 16.70
C GLY A 749 28.42 -12.48 15.87
N PHE A 750 27.40 -11.64 16.18
CA PHE A 750 27.20 -10.34 15.55
C PHE A 750 27.62 -9.22 16.50
N THR A 751 28.93 -8.92 16.51
CA THR A 751 29.57 -8.01 17.48
C THR A 751 30.15 -6.76 16.87
N GLU A 752 30.26 -6.68 15.57
CA GLU A 752 30.88 -5.57 14.84
C GLU A 752 30.02 -5.15 13.63
N GLU A 753 30.09 -3.85 13.30
CA GLU A 753 29.48 -3.30 12.09
C GLU A 753 30.10 -3.93 10.85
N VAL A 754 29.28 -4.43 9.94
CA VAL A 754 29.71 -4.95 8.64
C VAL A 754 29.81 -3.78 7.65
N LYS A 755 31.01 -3.45 7.20
CA LYS A 755 31.24 -2.41 6.18
C LYS A 755 31.12 -3.02 4.78
N PRO A 756 30.17 -2.59 3.95
CA PRO A 756 30.04 -3.10 2.59
C PRO A 756 31.23 -2.66 1.71
N GLN A 757 31.62 -3.53 0.77
CA GLN A 757 32.74 -3.28 -0.16
C GLN A 757 32.29 -2.57 -1.45
N HIS A 758 30.98 -2.43 -1.66
CA HIS A 758 30.37 -1.79 -2.81
C HIS A 758 29.49 -0.63 -2.34
N TYR A 759 29.14 0.25 -3.26
CA TYR A 759 28.09 1.22 -3.06
C TYR A 759 26.75 0.59 -3.39
N PHE A 760 25.78 0.85 -2.54
CA PHE A 760 24.38 0.50 -2.72
C PHE A 760 23.56 1.77 -2.67
N VAL A 761 22.68 1.97 -3.65
CA VAL A 761 21.78 3.10 -3.66
C VAL A 761 20.35 2.58 -3.72
N LYS A 762 19.54 3.00 -2.77
CA LYS A 762 18.09 2.82 -2.78
C LYS A 762 17.47 3.98 -3.54
N GLU A 763 16.53 3.71 -4.42
CA GLU A 763 15.73 4.71 -5.14
C GLU A 763 14.25 4.43 -4.93
N ALA A 764 13.42 5.48 -4.73
CA ALA A 764 11.99 5.35 -4.49
C ALA A 764 11.20 5.27 -5.80
N VAL A 765 10.06 4.59 -5.77
CA VAL A 765 9.13 4.50 -6.90
C VAL A 765 7.82 5.22 -6.54
N PHE A 766 7.36 6.10 -7.42
CA PHE A 766 6.22 6.98 -7.18
C PHE A 766 5.01 6.66 -8.07
N PRO A 767 3.78 6.77 -7.54
CA PRO A 767 2.55 6.51 -8.29
C PRO A 767 2.00 7.75 -9.02
N PHE A 768 2.76 8.83 -9.18
CA PHE A 768 2.26 10.11 -9.71
C PHE A 768 1.58 10.01 -11.09
N ALA A 769 2.00 9.04 -11.92
CA ALA A 769 1.38 8.80 -13.22
C ALA A 769 -0.11 8.41 -13.12
N LYS A 770 -0.54 7.85 -11.98
CA LYS A 770 -1.93 7.47 -11.72
C LYS A 770 -2.83 8.67 -11.33
N PHE A 771 -2.23 9.81 -10.96
CA PHE A 771 -2.90 10.98 -10.43
C PHE A 771 -2.60 12.24 -11.27
N PRO A 772 -3.34 12.48 -12.37
CA PRO A 772 -2.99 13.52 -13.35
C PRO A 772 -2.91 14.96 -12.82
N LYS A 773 -3.58 15.25 -11.70
CA LYS A 773 -3.65 16.60 -11.11
C LYS A 773 -2.60 16.85 -10.04
N VAL A 774 -1.91 15.80 -9.54
CA VAL A 774 -1.00 15.90 -8.41
C VAL A 774 0.37 16.41 -8.84
N ASP A 775 0.95 17.32 -8.06
CA ASP A 775 2.33 17.78 -8.24
C ASP A 775 3.31 16.69 -7.78
N PRO A 776 4.26 16.26 -8.64
CA PRO A 776 5.26 15.26 -8.25
C PRO A 776 6.37 15.81 -7.33
N ILE A 777 6.26 17.03 -6.83
CA ILE A 777 7.23 17.58 -5.88
C ILE A 777 7.24 16.77 -4.59
N LEU A 778 8.44 16.50 -4.09
CA LEU A 778 8.65 15.78 -2.84
C LEU A 778 8.70 16.74 -1.66
N GLY A 779 8.32 16.25 -0.50
CA GLY A 779 8.25 17.03 0.73
C GLY A 779 8.31 16.13 1.98
N PRO A 780 7.94 16.64 3.14
CA PRO A 780 8.05 15.90 4.39
C PRO A 780 7.01 14.78 4.55
N GLU A 781 6.00 14.72 3.68
CA GLU A 781 5.02 13.65 3.66
C GLU A 781 5.37 12.61 2.59
N MET A 782 5.44 11.33 2.99
CA MET A 782 5.78 10.24 2.09
C MET A 782 4.72 10.01 1.00
N LYS A 783 5.17 9.78 -0.24
CA LYS A 783 4.33 9.54 -1.43
C LYS A 783 4.72 8.29 -2.23
N SER A 784 5.90 7.72 -1.96
CA SER A 784 6.39 6.53 -2.64
C SER A 784 5.58 5.27 -2.28
N THR A 785 5.50 4.34 -3.23
CA THR A 785 4.79 3.06 -3.09
C THR A 785 5.70 1.84 -3.12
N GLY A 786 6.98 2.04 -3.36
CA GLY A 786 7.97 0.98 -3.41
C GLY A 786 9.36 1.55 -3.59
N GLU A 787 10.34 0.67 -3.66
CA GLU A 787 11.75 1.04 -3.81
C GLU A 787 12.53 0.00 -4.59
N VAL A 788 13.64 0.42 -5.15
CA VAL A 788 14.61 -0.43 -5.85
C VAL A 788 16.01 -0.18 -5.31
N MET A 789 16.95 -1.07 -5.61
CA MET A 789 18.34 -0.95 -5.20
C MET A 789 19.27 -1.12 -6.39
N GLY A 790 20.22 -0.21 -6.54
CA GLY A 790 21.35 -0.32 -7.45
C GLY A 790 22.63 -0.67 -6.69
N VAL A 791 23.48 -1.48 -7.29
CA VAL A 791 24.78 -1.90 -6.73
C VAL A 791 25.89 -1.56 -7.72
N GLY A 792 26.96 -0.92 -7.24
CA GLY A 792 28.09 -0.53 -8.08
C GLY A 792 29.40 -0.49 -7.33
N ALA A 793 30.51 -0.55 -8.07
CA ALA A 793 31.85 -0.31 -7.52
C ALA A 793 32.05 1.16 -7.14
N THR A 794 31.28 2.07 -7.74
CA THR A 794 31.24 3.49 -7.45
C THR A 794 29.83 3.94 -7.10
N PHE A 795 29.73 5.05 -6.36
CA PHE A 795 28.43 5.69 -6.07
C PHE A 795 27.64 6.00 -7.35
N ALA A 796 28.30 6.58 -8.36
CA ALA A 796 27.64 6.94 -9.62
C ALA A 796 27.06 5.72 -10.37
N GLU A 797 27.78 4.60 -10.37
CA GLU A 797 27.28 3.35 -10.97
C GLU A 797 26.05 2.80 -10.22
N ALA A 798 26.12 2.78 -8.89
CA ALA A 798 25.01 2.31 -8.06
C ALA A 798 23.78 3.20 -8.23
N PHE A 799 23.96 4.52 -8.23
CA PHE A 799 22.86 5.48 -8.41
C PHE A 799 22.23 5.38 -9.81
N GLY A 800 23.05 5.31 -10.87
CA GLY A 800 22.55 5.11 -12.23
C GLY A 800 21.74 3.83 -12.40
N LYS A 801 22.17 2.72 -11.79
CA LYS A 801 21.44 1.45 -11.79
C LYS A 801 20.13 1.56 -10.99
N ALA A 802 20.14 2.23 -9.85
CA ALA A 802 18.93 2.45 -9.05
C ALA A 802 17.89 3.27 -9.82
N SER A 803 18.29 4.38 -10.45
CA SER A 803 17.42 5.20 -11.29
C SER A 803 16.82 4.41 -12.46
N LEU A 804 17.63 3.61 -13.16
CA LEU A 804 17.14 2.71 -14.21
C LEU A 804 16.14 1.68 -13.67
N GLY A 805 16.43 1.11 -12.49
CA GLY A 805 15.53 0.18 -11.80
C GLY A 805 14.20 0.82 -11.39
N ALA A 806 14.19 2.10 -11.04
CA ALA A 806 12.98 2.87 -10.74
C ALA A 806 12.15 3.22 -11.99
N GLY A 807 12.67 2.90 -13.20
CA GLY A 807 12.00 3.19 -14.47
C GLY A 807 12.39 4.52 -15.11
N GLU A 808 13.34 5.22 -14.53
CA GLU A 808 13.93 6.45 -15.06
C GLU A 808 14.81 6.13 -16.27
N LYS A 809 14.61 6.85 -17.38
CA LYS A 809 15.44 6.73 -18.56
C LYS A 809 16.33 7.96 -18.69
N LEU A 810 17.61 7.79 -18.38
CA LEU A 810 18.60 8.83 -18.63
C LEU A 810 18.80 9.00 -20.14
N PRO A 811 18.59 10.21 -20.70
CA PRO A 811 18.77 10.44 -22.12
C PRO A 811 20.28 10.45 -22.47
N GLU A 812 20.61 9.92 -23.63
CA GLU A 812 22.00 9.90 -24.15
C GLU A 812 22.35 11.16 -24.95
N LYS A 813 21.36 11.83 -25.50
CA LYS A 813 21.49 13.04 -26.34
C LYS A 813 20.18 13.81 -26.38
N GLY A 814 20.21 15.02 -26.91
CA GLY A 814 19.03 15.87 -27.08
C GLY A 814 19.27 17.26 -26.54
N THR A 815 18.21 17.94 -26.14
CA THR A 815 18.28 19.25 -25.54
C THR A 815 18.03 19.15 -24.04
N ALA A 816 18.93 19.72 -23.24
CA ALA A 816 18.79 19.80 -21.79
C ALA A 816 18.31 21.22 -21.39
N PHE A 817 17.28 21.28 -20.58
CA PHE A 817 16.80 22.52 -19.97
C PHE A 817 17.36 22.67 -18.55
N ILE A 818 17.96 23.83 -18.28
CA ILE A 818 18.54 24.16 -16.97
C ILE A 818 17.89 25.44 -16.43
N SER A 819 17.29 25.33 -15.25
CA SER A 819 16.71 26.47 -14.51
C SER A 819 16.95 26.27 -13.02
N VAL A 820 17.88 27.00 -12.45
CA VAL A 820 18.33 26.80 -11.08
C VAL A 820 18.20 28.08 -10.24
N ARG A 821 18.06 27.90 -8.93
CA ARG A 821 18.08 28.98 -7.94
C ARG A 821 19.47 29.64 -7.88
N GLU A 822 19.54 30.81 -7.22
CA GLU A 822 20.77 31.63 -7.25
C GLU A 822 21.99 30.91 -6.69
N VAL A 823 21.83 30.21 -5.58
CA VAL A 823 22.93 29.48 -4.90
C VAL A 823 23.48 28.32 -5.72
N ASP A 824 22.69 27.73 -6.62
CA ASP A 824 23.09 26.58 -7.45
C ASP A 824 23.71 26.98 -8.80
N LYS A 825 23.69 28.26 -9.15
CA LYS A 825 24.24 28.76 -10.42
C LYS A 825 25.72 28.41 -10.66
N PRO A 826 26.62 28.49 -9.65
CA PRO A 826 28.00 28.06 -9.85
C PRO A 826 28.13 26.58 -10.27
N ALA A 827 27.39 25.69 -9.59
CA ALA A 827 27.38 24.26 -9.92
C ALA A 827 26.73 23.97 -11.28
N ALA A 828 25.74 24.78 -11.69
CA ALA A 828 25.09 24.62 -12.99
C ALA A 828 26.05 24.84 -14.17
N ILE A 829 27.15 25.59 -14.01
CA ILE A 829 28.20 25.75 -15.02
C ILE A 829 28.91 24.42 -15.29
N ASP A 830 29.24 23.67 -14.24
CA ASP A 830 29.90 22.37 -14.38
C ASP A 830 28.98 21.33 -14.99
N VAL A 831 27.70 21.31 -14.57
CA VAL A 831 26.68 20.47 -15.19
C VAL A 831 26.50 20.83 -16.67
N ALA A 832 26.41 22.11 -17.02
CA ALA A 832 26.30 22.57 -18.41
C ALA A 832 27.51 22.12 -19.25
N ARG A 833 28.74 22.24 -18.72
CA ARG A 833 29.96 21.79 -19.40
C ARG A 833 29.93 20.29 -19.67
N MET A 834 29.58 19.47 -18.66
CA MET A 834 29.47 18.02 -18.80
C MET A 834 28.43 17.59 -19.81
N LEU A 835 27.29 18.29 -19.90
CA LEU A 835 26.23 18.01 -20.85
C LEU A 835 26.67 18.34 -22.29
N ILE A 836 27.34 19.50 -22.50
CA ILE A 836 27.89 19.89 -23.82
C ILE A 836 28.94 18.85 -24.29
N GLU A 837 29.85 18.44 -23.42
CA GLU A 837 30.87 17.41 -23.70
C GLU A 837 30.25 16.08 -24.15
N ARG A 838 29.03 15.79 -23.70
CA ARG A 838 28.24 14.60 -24.08
C ARG A 838 27.32 14.81 -25.30
N GLY A 839 27.39 15.99 -25.91
CA GLY A 839 26.65 16.30 -27.14
C GLY A 839 25.23 16.81 -26.92
N PHE A 840 24.88 17.25 -25.72
CA PHE A 840 23.59 17.91 -25.48
C PHE A 840 23.62 19.36 -25.95
N ASN A 841 22.50 19.83 -26.51
CA ASN A 841 22.21 21.24 -26.68
C ASN A 841 21.63 21.80 -25.37
N LEU A 842 21.92 23.06 -25.04
CA LEU A 842 21.42 23.65 -23.82
C LEU A 842 20.39 24.74 -24.08
N VAL A 843 19.32 24.71 -23.28
CA VAL A 843 18.38 25.82 -23.13
C VAL A 843 18.24 26.15 -21.64
N ALA A 844 18.10 27.42 -21.30
CA ALA A 844 18.01 27.84 -19.91
C ALA A 844 17.14 29.09 -19.76
N THR A 845 16.60 29.29 -18.56
CA THR A 845 15.93 30.58 -18.21
C THR A 845 16.95 31.70 -18.15
N ARG A 846 16.52 32.94 -18.40
CA ARG A 846 17.40 34.14 -18.59
C ARG A 846 18.52 34.24 -17.53
N GLY A 847 18.17 34.09 -16.24
CA GLY A 847 19.16 34.23 -15.17
C GLY A 847 20.22 33.13 -15.18
N THR A 848 19.80 31.90 -15.41
CA THR A 848 20.70 30.71 -15.51
C THR A 848 21.50 30.77 -16.82
N ALA A 849 20.86 31.11 -17.94
CA ALA A 849 21.51 31.24 -19.23
C ALA A 849 22.62 32.26 -19.23
N LYS A 850 22.40 33.42 -18.55
CA LYS A 850 23.44 34.45 -18.41
C LYS A 850 24.71 33.90 -17.75
N VAL A 851 24.57 33.21 -16.63
CA VAL A 851 25.72 32.64 -15.89
C VAL A 851 26.47 31.58 -16.71
N ILE A 852 25.75 30.71 -17.41
CA ILE A 852 26.34 29.72 -18.30
C ILE A 852 27.06 30.38 -19.48
N SER A 853 26.44 31.39 -20.09
CA SER A 853 27.03 32.14 -21.21
C SER A 853 28.26 32.94 -20.78
N ASP A 854 28.20 33.59 -19.61
CA ASP A 854 29.36 34.34 -19.05
C ASP A 854 30.56 33.43 -18.76
N ALA A 855 30.33 32.13 -18.55
CA ALA A 855 31.37 31.09 -18.44
C ALA A 855 31.89 30.57 -19.80
N GLY A 856 31.43 31.18 -20.93
CA GLY A 856 31.89 30.82 -22.28
C GLY A 856 31.23 29.60 -22.87
N LEU A 857 30.10 29.12 -22.33
CA LEU A 857 29.37 27.94 -22.81
C LEU A 857 28.17 28.37 -23.66
N GLU A 858 27.89 27.62 -24.74
CA GLU A 858 26.74 27.89 -25.61
C GLU A 858 25.43 27.44 -24.97
N VAL A 859 24.48 28.39 -24.87
CA VAL A 859 23.15 28.14 -24.32
C VAL A 859 22.11 29.07 -24.94
N LYS A 860 20.93 28.53 -25.29
CA LYS A 860 19.80 29.33 -25.78
C LYS A 860 18.91 29.73 -24.60
N VAL A 861 18.38 30.98 -24.65
CA VAL A 861 17.42 31.47 -23.68
C VAL A 861 16.03 30.99 -24.04
N VAL A 862 15.29 30.48 -23.03
CA VAL A 862 13.88 30.12 -23.14
C VAL A 862 13.06 30.89 -22.09
N ASN A 863 11.81 31.21 -22.43
CA ASN A 863 10.91 31.88 -21.49
C ASN A 863 10.43 30.90 -20.39
N LYS A 864 10.24 31.46 -19.20
CA LYS A 864 9.43 30.80 -18.17
C LYS A 864 7.97 30.79 -18.60
N VAL A 865 7.16 29.92 -17.98
CA VAL A 865 5.73 29.75 -18.32
C VAL A 865 4.95 31.06 -18.24
N LEU A 866 5.25 31.92 -17.28
CA LEU A 866 4.59 33.22 -17.09
C LEU A 866 5.20 34.39 -17.89
N GLU A 867 6.30 34.16 -18.61
CA GLU A 867 7.00 35.23 -19.38
C GLU A 867 6.50 35.33 -20.83
N GLY A 868 5.64 34.45 -21.28
CA GLY A 868 5.06 34.47 -22.62
C GLY A 868 5.45 33.24 -23.46
N ARG A 869 4.78 33.04 -24.59
CA ARG A 869 4.98 31.93 -25.52
C ARG A 869 5.88 32.31 -26.70
N PRO A 870 6.68 31.35 -27.26
CA PRO A 870 6.85 29.99 -26.79
C PRO A 870 7.67 29.93 -25.46
N HIS A 871 7.34 29.01 -24.61
CA HIS A 871 8.02 28.80 -23.34
C HIS A 871 8.41 27.32 -23.16
N ILE A 872 9.08 26.99 -22.06
CA ILE A 872 9.64 25.65 -21.84
C ILE A 872 8.59 24.52 -21.92
N VAL A 873 7.35 24.75 -21.46
CA VAL A 873 6.29 23.72 -21.55
C VAL A 873 5.88 23.45 -23.00
N ASP A 874 5.92 24.46 -23.87
CA ASP A 874 5.67 24.24 -25.30
C ASP A 874 6.77 23.35 -25.91
N MET A 875 8.03 23.55 -25.54
CA MET A 875 9.15 22.71 -25.98
C MET A 875 9.04 21.27 -25.48
N ILE A 876 8.61 21.08 -24.21
CA ILE A 876 8.38 19.74 -23.66
C ILE A 876 7.29 19.02 -24.45
N LYS A 877 6.17 19.70 -24.72
CA LYS A 877 5.04 19.13 -25.48
C LYS A 877 5.34 18.86 -26.96
N ASN A 878 6.35 19.52 -27.50
CA ASN A 878 6.84 19.27 -28.85
C ASN A 878 7.97 18.22 -28.92
N ASP A 879 8.24 17.53 -27.81
CA ASP A 879 9.32 16.54 -27.66
C ASP A 879 10.74 17.10 -27.99
N GLU A 880 10.93 18.42 -27.78
CA GLU A 880 12.21 19.11 -28.02
C GLU A 880 13.17 18.98 -26.84
N ILE A 881 12.70 18.58 -25.64
CA ILE A 881 13.46 18.49 -24.39
C ILE A 881 13.66 17.03 -23.99
N ALA A 882 14.89 16.63 -23.75
CA ALA A 882 15.26 15.30 -23.29
C ALA A 882 15.57 15.22 -21.78
N LEU A 883 16.07 16.32 -21.20
CA LEU A 883 16.52 16.39 -19.81
C LEU A 883 16.13 17.73 -19.20
N ILE A 884 15.70 17.72 -17.95
CA ILE A 884 15.38 18.91 -17.18
C ILE A 884 16.16 18.89 -15.86
N VAL A 885 16.90 19.96 -15.60
CA VAL A 885 17.53 20.27 -14.31
C VAL A 885 16.86 21.54 -13.78
N ASN A 886 16.04 21.41 -12.71
CA ASN A 886 15.24 22.51 -12.21
C ASN A 886 15.24 22.57 -10.68
N THR A 887 16.02 23.46 -10.10
CA THR A 887 15.99 23.73 -8.67
C THR A 887 15.14 24.98 -8.38
N THR A 888 14.36 24.92 -7.31
CA THR A 888 13.43 26.00 -6.93
C THR A 888 13.60 26.37 -5.46
N GLU A 889 13.32 27.62 -5.10
CA GLU A 889 13.35 28.11 -3.75
C GLU A 889 12.09 28.95 -3.47
N GLY A 890 11.37 28.58 -2.40
CA GLY A 890 10.15 29.22 -1.97
C GLY A 890 8.90 28.84 -2.77
N LYS A 891 7.73 29.02 -2.17
CA LYS A 891 6.43 28.57 -2.71
C LYS A 891 6.10 29.14 -4.09
N GLN A 892 6.49 30.38 -4.39
CA GLN A 892 6.20 30.99 -5.68
C GLN A 892 6.97 30.30 -6.82
N ALA A 893 8.27 30.04 -6.64
CA ALA A 893 9.08 29.33 -7.63
C ALA A 893 8.60 27.89 -7.84
N ILE A 894 8.18 27.23 -6.76
CA ILE A 894 7.57 25.89 -6.79
C ILE A 894 6.28 25.90 -7.63
N ARG A 895 5.38 26.87 -7.41
CA ARG A 895 4.15 27.02 -8.20
C ARG A 895 4.44 27.32 -9.66
N ASP A 896 5.38 28.22 -9.95
CA ASP A 896 5.76 28.57 -11.32
C ASP A 896 6.34 27.38 -12.10
N SER A 897 6.98 26.43 -11.39
CA SER A 897 7.55 25.21 -11.99
C SER A 897 6.56 24.03 -12.07
N PHE A 898 5.35 24.15 -11.51
CA PHE A 898 4.35 23.07 -11.53
C PHE A 898 4.07 22.54 -12.93
N ALA A 899 3.79 23.43 -13.89
CA ALA A 899 3.50 23.06 -15.28
C ALA A 899 4.69 22.33 -15.95
N ILE A 900 5.92 22.68 -15.59
CA ILE A 900 7.14 22.04 -16.08
C ILE A 900 7.22 20.60 -15.55
N ARG A 901 7.06 20.40 -14.24
CA ARG A 901 7.10 19.07 -13.62
C ARG A 901 6.01 18.16 -14.15
N ARG A 902 4.77 18.66 -14.25
CA ARG A 902 3.64 17.89 -14.80
C ARG A 902 3.85 17.49 -16.26
N SER A 903 4.30 18.45 -17.08
CA SER A 903 4.58 18.14 -18.50
C SER A 903 5.74 17.17 -18.66
N ALA A 904 6.80 17.31 -17.87
CA ALA A 904 7.91 16.35 -17.87
C ALA A 904 7.43 14.93 -17.56
N LEU A 905 6.61 14.77 -16.50
CA LEU A 905 6.05 13.47 -16.13
C LEU A 905 5.14 12.88 -17.25
N GLN A 906 4.27 13.71 -17.85
CA GLN A 906 3.35 13.27 -18.90
C GLN A 906 4.08 12.85 -20.18
N HIS A 907 5.13 13.59 -20.56
CA HIS A 907 5.94 13.34 -21.76
C HIS A 907 7.17 12.44 -21.47
N ARG A 908 7.29 11.90 -20.25
CA ARG A 908 8.40 11.02 -19.83
C ARG A 908 9.78 11.64 -20.04
N VAL A 909 9.89 12.94 -19.85
CA VAL A 909 11.15 13.66 -19.89
C VAL A 909 11.84 13.51 -18.54
N PHE A 910 13.11 13.13 -18.53
CA PHE A 910 13.89 12.99 -17.29
C PHE A 910 13.99 14.34 -16.60
N TYR A 911 13.55 14.37 -15.36
CA TYR A 911 13.50 15.57 -14.51
C TYR A 911 14.30 15.34 -13.23
N THR A 912 15.22 16.23 -12.93
CA THR A 912 16.00 16.22 -11.69
C THR A 912 16.08 17.61 -11.06
N THR A 913 16.33 17.64 -9.73
CA THR A 913 16.51 18.87 -8.95
C THR A 913 17.96 19.06 -8.51
#